data_cdbe8c189aabbe38951bf6a98855dd0f
#
_entry.id   cdbe8c189aabbe38951bf6a98855dd0f
#
_cell.length_a   1.000
_cell.length_b   1.000
_cell.length_c   1.000
_cell.angle_alpha   90.00
_cell.angle_beta   90.00
_cell.angle_gamma   90.00
#
_symmetry.space_group_name_H-M   'P 1'
#
loop_
_entity.id
_entity.type
_entity.pdbx_description
1 polymer ?
#
loop_
_entity_poly.entity_id
_entity_poly.type
_entity_poly.pdbx_seq_one_letter_code
_entity_poly.pdbx_strand_id
1 'polypeptide(L)'
;MSAPAFCKGILSFGQPWPQFDSMAASPVIGEGQSAIADSQDPRAVYQTLLAADALRYVTLQVTGSKGSGHPGGFASSAEAHASLMMLGHTNIVTEVGHHAPGFYSAMFLDGSLAQMGIHNMDDMMTRFRERHGLLGHLSGAIPGLLAPAGPLGQGQHFAMAGALLHPGKLFPVTIGDGGMGEPYVLNSMMHFHTAYPDITNFLPVLVWNGYSQEHHSMVSLFDNQAMTDYWRGHGFEEVILVDAKEFDDAGQSGAYVDSTLFSHGQRLKFTAAVLAGVDRAAQSALGGKLTAFIIKQLKGAGVHASGAKSHNLYPKDTLDQPHIYESLQKRALPEQAWAIVRDNLSRAGGGPACQTAVTEQELALTPLPALEWQHFNVGDKAVPATAMGAMVAQVGLADRRFVVTNADGNEASAMKNINDALKIRHPTPDPLYNQEPGGQVYEPLNEDACAGLAAGLALFGSRSLWLSYESFAINGWPIIQTVTQAMAELRRRTPAVVCMFTAGALEQGRNGWTHQRPEIENFFGAMMRNGNVYLLFPPDANAIQAAYAHALDSVNKGIVIVASKSLLPVYMTPDEARTAVRTGAGMVHAAGTGQGGRIVFAVTGDMVLLPVMQAARQLEGEGHAVQVVSVVNPRKLYRPGDVAWDSVAQPDGEFMSDSDFNALFDGDVLIGVSGGPSAPLEPVLLRTRAPRRDVFCWKRGETTASADELMDFNGLTADAMAARARQLLADNQS
;
A
#
# COMPACT_ATOMS: atom_id res chain seq x y z
N MET A 1 -37.13 9.93 8.70
CA MET A 1 -37.18 9.69 7.24
C MET A 1 -37.93 8.41 6.99
N SER A 2 -38.90 8.40 6.10
CA SER A 2 -39.65 7.18 5.79
C SER A 2 -38.73 6.19 5.10
N ALA A 3 -38.75 4.91 5.51
CA ALA A 3 -38.07 3.86 4.76
C ALA A 3 -38.49 3.92 3.28
N PRO A 4 -37.58 3.60 2.34
CA PRO A 4 -37.93 3.52 0.93
C PRO A 4 -39.23 2.69 0.77
N ALA A 5 -40.05 3.05 -0.19
CA ALA A 5 -41.34 2.32 -0.44
C ALA A 5 -41.15 0.78 -0.56
N PHE A 6 -39.96 0.38 -0.95
CA PHE A 6 -39.49 -1.01 -1.03
C PHE A 6 -39.44 -1.73 0.34
N CYS A 7 -39.17 -1.01 1.44
CA CYS A 7 -39.19 -1.61 2.78
C CYS A 7 -40.56 -1.71 3.42
N LYS A 8 -41.58 -1.04 2.84
CA LYS A 8 -42.94 -1.06 3.33
C LYS A 8 -43.65 -2.32 2.78
N GLY A 9 -43.85 -3.30 3.62
CA GLY A 9 -44.57 -4.53 3.28
C GLY A 9 -43.73 -5.75 2.97
N ILE A 10 -42.43 -5.68 3.16
CA ILE A 10 -41.53 -6.81 3.02
C ILE A 10 -41.39 -7.52 4.36
N LEU A 11 -41.67 -8.80 4.35
CA LEU A 11 -41.60 -9.64 5.54
C LEU A 11 -40.15 -9.89 5.95
N SER A 12 -39.81 -9.50 7.16
CA SER A 12 -38.58 -9.97 7.81
C SER A 12 -38.72 -11.46 8.09
N PHE A 13 -37.94 -12.30 7.44
CA PHE A 13 -37.75 -13.74 7.75
C PHE A 13 -38.97 -14.59 8.01
N GLY A 14 -40.15 -14.23 7.51
CA GLY A 14 -41.38 -15.04 7.60
C GLY A 14 -41.93 -15.29 9.00
N GLN A 15 -41.34 -14.72 10.03
CA GLN A 15 -41.87 -14.71 11.39
C GLN A 15 -41.88 -13.27 11.92
N PRO A 16 -42.95 -12.79 12.56
CA PRO A 16 -42.92 -11.56 13.31
C PRO A 16 -41.85 -11.71 14.39
N TRP A 17 -41.07 -10.66 14.61
CA TRP A 17 -40.08 -10.59 15.66
C TRP A 17 -40.81 -10.37 17.01
N PRO A 18 -41.29 -11.43 17.71
CA PRO A 18 -42.25 -11.26 18.77
C PRO A 18 -41.71 -10.60 20.03
N GLN A 19 -40.36 -10.35 20.06
CA GLN A 19 -39.70 -9.74 21.21
C GLN A 19 -38.92 -8.49 20.80
N PHE A 20 -39.12 -7.97 19.59
CA PHE A 20 -38.36 -6.81 19.09
C PHE A 20 -38.47 -5.62 20.04
N ASP A 21 -39.69 -5.23 20.45
CA ASP A 21 -39.89 -4.06 21.30
C ASP A 21 -39.30 -4.24 22.70
N SER A 22 -39.37 -5.46 23.27
CA SER A 22 -38.79 -5.72 24.60
C SER A 22 -37.26 -5.81 24.61
N MET A 23 -36.67 -6.30 23.53
CA MET A 23 -35.21 -6.40 23.39
C MET A 23 -34.59 -5.07 22.89
N ALA A 24 -35.37 -4.27 22.15
CA ALA A 24 -34.95 -2.97 21.65
C ALA A 24 -34.99 -1.87 22.72
N ALA A 25 -35.82 -1.99 23.72
CA ALA A 25 -36.13 -0.94 24.69
C ALA A 25 -35.02 -0.67 25.73
N SER A 26 -34.00 -1.49 25.82
CA SER A 26 -32.91 -1.28 26.80
C SER A 26 -31.57 -1.14 26.11
N PRO A 27 -30.80 -0.08 26.38
CA PRO A 27 -29.45 0.05 25.86
C PRO A 27 -28.57 -1.11 26.36
N VAL A 28 -27.86 -1.75 25.45
CA VAL A 28 -26.87 -2.81 25.77
C VAL A 28 -25.60 -2.24 26.33
N ILE A 29 -25.38 -0.92 26.15
CA ILE A 29 -24.12 -0.25 26.37
C ILE A 29 -24.27 0.81 27.46
N GLY A 30 -23.37 0.79 28.45
CA GLY A 30 -23.21 1.87 29.41
C GLY A 30 -22.32 2.99 28.86
N GLU A 31 -22.51 4.23 29.34
CA GLU A 31 -21.65 5.36 28.98
C GLU A 31 -20.17 5.02 29.31
N GLY A 32 -19.29 5.15 28.33
CA GLY A 32 -17.84 4.94 28.47
C GLY A 32 -17.37 3.48 28.48
N GLN A 33 -18.23 2.51 28.17
CA GLN A 33 -17.88 1.10 28.04
C GLN A 33 -17.77 0.66 26.58
N SER A 34 -17.22 -0.53 26.33
CA SER A 34 -17.22 -1.15 25.00
C SER A 34 -18.65 -1.31 24.47
N ALA A 35 -18.79 -1.40 23.15
CA ALA A 35 -20.10 -1.47 22.46
C ALA A 35 -21.03 -2.53 23.05
N ILE A 36 -20.48 -3.67 23.46
CA ILE A 36 -21.16 -4.74 24.15
C ILE A 36 -20.37 -5.06 25.40
N ALA A 37 -20.99 -4.86 26.58
CA ALA A 37 -20.37 -5.16 27.87
C ALA A 37 -20.28 -6.68 28.13
N ASP A 38 -21.19 -7.45 27.55
CA ASP A 38 -21.25 -8.90 27.67
C ASP A 38 -21.71 -9.53 26.34
N SER A 39 -20.79 -10.21 25.65
CA SER A 39 -21.05 -10.91 24.38
C SER A 39 -22.04 -12.08 24.51
N GLN A 40 -22.37 -12.47 25.73
CA GLN A 40 -23.36 -13.52 26.04
C GLN A 40 -24.78 -12.95 26.33
N ASP A 41 -24.93 -11.60 26.44
CA ASP A 41 -26.25 -10.99 26.63
C ASP A 41 -27.15 -11.30 25.40
N PRO A 42 -28.33 -11.94 25.57
CA PRO A 42 -29.23 -12.20 24.48
C PRO A 42 -29.62 -10.96 23.66
N ARG A 43 -29.63 -9.78 24.27
CA ARG A 43 -29.88 -8.51 23.56
C ARG A 43 -28.73 -8.12 22.65
N ALA A 44 -27.51 -8.31 23.11
CA ALA A 44 -26.30 -8.08 22.31
C ALA A 44 -26.27 -8.99 21.09
N VAL A 45 -26.56 -10.27 21.28
CA VAL A 45 -26.67 -11.27 20.20
C VAL A 45 -27.72 -10.85 19.17
N TYR A 46 -28.91 -10.48 19.65
CA TYR A 46 -29.98 -10.06 18.76
C TYR A 46 -29.66 -8.80 17.96
N GLN A 47 -29.07 -7.82 18.57
CA GLN A 47 -28.66 -6.58 17.90
C GLN A 47 -27.52 -6.82 16.91
N THR A 48 -26.61 -7.74 17.21
CA THR A 48 -25.57 -8.18 16.26
C THR A 48 -26.16 -8.86 15.04
N LEU A 49 -27.18 -9.69 15.25
CA LEU A 49 -27.92 -10.32 14.14
C LEU A 49 -28.62 -9.27 13.26
N LEU A 50 -29.26 -8.26 13.87
CA LEU A 50 -29.85 -7.14 13.13
C LEU A 50 -28.80 -6.37 12.33
N ALA A 51 -27.64 -6.09 12.92
CA ALA A 51 -26.55 -5.41 12.24
C ALA A 51 -26.05 -6.22 11.04
N ALA A 52 -25.84 -7.53 11.20
CA ALA A 52 -25.41 -8.40 10.11
C ALA A 52 -26.41 -8.41 8.94
N ASP A 53 -27.71 -8.48 9.24
CA ASP A 53 -28.75 -8.41 8.20
C ASP A 53 -28.86 -7.04 7.54
N ALA A 54 -28.68 -5.95 8.31
CA ALA A 54 -28.62 -4.61 7.75
C ALA A 54 -27.43 -4.42 6.81
N LEU A 55 -26.25 -4.92 7.19
CA LEU A 55 -25.05 -4.90 6.34
C LEU A 55 -25.28 -5.64 5.01
N ARG A 56 -25.85 -6.83 5.06
CA ARG A 56 -26.23 -7.59 3.85
C ARG A 56 -27.22 -6.83 2.98
N TYR A 57 -28.29 -6.31 3.60
CA TYR A 57 -29.32 -5.59 2.89
C TYR A 57 -28.79 -4.35 2.16
N VAL A 58 -28.03 -3.50 2.86
CA VAL A 58 -27.44 -2.30 2.25
C VAL A 58 -26.47 -2.69 1.13
N THR A 59 -25.61 -3.70 1.35
CA THR A 59 -24.69 -4.22 0.32
C THR A 59 -25.40 -4.66 -0.94
N LEU A 60 -26.51 -5.40 -0.80
CA LEU A 60 -27.33 -5.89 -1.92
C LEU A 60 -28.01 -4.75 -2.68
N GLN A 61 -28.58 -3.79 -1.95
CA GLN A 61 -29.24 -2.63 -2.57
C GLN A 61 -28.25 -1.78 -3.37
N VAL A 62 -27.10 -1.51 -2.79
CA VAL A 62 -26.06 -0.66 -3.39
C VAL A 62 -25.48 -1.32 -4.65
N THR A 63 -25.11 -2.59 -4.56
CA THR A 63 -24.57 -3.33 -5.73
C THR A 63 -25.64 -3.55 -6.79
N GLY A 64 -26.88 -3.84 -6.38
CA GLY A 64 -28.04 -4.04 -7.25
C GLY A 64 -28.41 -2.78 -8.03
N SER A 65 -28.38 -1.60 -7.39
CA SER A 65 -28.70 -0.33 -8.03
C SER A 65 -27.82 -0.01 -9.24
N LYS A 66 -26.57 -0.46 -9.22
CA LYS A 66 -25.60 -0.25 -10.30
C LYS A 66 -25.39 -1.49 -11.18
N GLY A 67 -25.87 -2.67 -10.75
CA GLY A 67 -25.52 -3.95 -11.36
C GLY A 67 -24.02 -4.15 -11.40
N SER A 68 -23.36 -3.81 -10.33
CA SER A 68 -21.89 -3.77 -10.25
C SER A 68 -21.43 -3.89 -8.80
N GLY A 69 -20.30 -4.57 -8.57
CA GLY A 69 -19.76 -4.88 -7.24
C GLY A 69 -19.82 -6.39 -6.98
N HIS A 70 -19.46 -6.81 -5.77
CA HIS A 70 -19.37 -8.24 -5.42
C HIS A 70 -20.04 -8.48 -4.06
N PRO A 71 -21.37 -8.65 -4.03
CA PRO A 71 -22.10 -8.75 -2.76
C PRO A 71 -21.83 -10.05 -2.01
N GLY A 72 -21.55 -11.15 -2.75
CA GLY A 72 -21.48 -12.50 -2.16
C GLY A 72 -20.30 -12.71 -1.21
N GLY A 73 -19.15 -12.13 -1.51
CA GLY A 73 -17.98 -12.24 -0.65
C GLY A 73 -18.21 -11.63 0.73
N PHE A 74 -18.69 -10.40 0.76
CA PHE A 74 -18.99 -9.70 2.01
C PHE A 74 -20.17 -10.32 2.76
N ALA A 75 -21.21 -10.79 2.06
CA ALA A 75 -22.39 -11.37 2.69
C ALA A 75 -22.04 -12.53 3.64
N SER A 76 -21.02 -13.33 3.31
CA SER A 76 -20.53 -14.42 4.17
C SER A 76 -19.66 -13.95 5.34
N SER A 77 -19.31 -12.67 5.43
CA SER A 77 -18.55 -12.07 6.56
C SER A 77 -19.43 -11.24 7.49
N ALA A 78 -20.71 -11.07 7.17
CA ALA A 78 -21.54 -10.05 7.82
C ALA A 78 -21.68 -10.22 9.33
N GLU A 79 -21.80 -11.46 9.86
CA GLU A 79 -21.85 -11.71 11.31
C GLU A 79 -20.53 -11.34 11.98
N ALA A 80 -19.38 -11.70 11.40
CA ALA A 80 -18.09 -11.37 11.97
C ALA A 80 -17.84 -9.84 11.93
N HIS A 81 -18.20 -9.19 10.82
CA HIS A 81 -18.07 -7.73 10.69
C HIS A 81 -18.97 -6.99 11.68
N ALA A 82 -20.24 -7.41 11.77
CA ALA A 82 -21.19 -6.89 12.75
C ALA A 82 -20.69 -7.07 14.19
N SER A 83 -20.13 -8.24 14.51
CA SER A 83 -19.56 -8.52 15.83
C SER A 83 -18.41 -7.58 16.17
N LEU A 84 -17.46 -7.37 15.24
CA LEU A 84 -16.37 -6.41 15.43
C LEU A 84 -16.88 -4.99 15.70
N MET A 85 -17.85 -4.52 14.90
CA MET A 85 -18.45 -3.20 15.07
C MET A 85 -19.15 -3.06 16.42
N MET A 86 -19.97 -4.03 16.79
CA MET A 86 -20.76 -4.02 18.04
C MET A 86 -19.86 -4.10 19.27
N LEU A 87 -18.71 -4.77 19.19
CA LEU A 87 -17.67 -4.80 20.23
C LEU A 87 -16.79 -3.54 20.25
N GLY A 88 -16.98 -2.60 19.31
CA GLY A 88 -16.22 -1.36 19.23
C GLY A 88 -14.85 -1.49 18.52
N HIS A 89 -14.57 -2.60 17.87
CA HIS A 89 -13.33 -2.80 17.12
C HIS A 89 -13.48 -2.27 15.68
N THR A 90 -13.30 -0.97 15.50
CA THR A 90 -13.60 -0.29 14.21
C THR A 90 -12.38 -0.01 13.34
N ASN A 91 -11.15 -0.31 13.81
CA ASN A 91 -9.94 -0.18 12.98
C ASN A 91 -9.80 -1.33 11.97
N ILE A 92 -10.89 -1.68 11.30
CA ILE A 92 -10.95 -2.81 10.39
C ILE A 92 -10.30 -2.43 9.06
N VAL A 93 -9.34 -3.22 8.62
CA VAL A 93 -8.78 -3.19 7.28
C VAL A 93 -9.18 -4.47 6.53
N THR A 94 -8.97 -4.51 5.24
CA THR A 94 -9.28 -5.71 4.46
C THR A 94 -8.19 -6.02 3.45
N GLU A 95 -7.91 -7.28 3.32
CA GLU A 95 -7.15 -7.82 2.19
C GLU A 95 -8.05 -7.94 0.95
N VAL A 96 -9.38 -8.03 1.15
CA VAL A 96 -10.37 -8.30 0.11
C VAL A 96 -10.97 -6.99 -0.41
N GLY A 97 -10.33 -6.38 -1.41
CA GLY A 97 -10.76 -5.07 -1.94
C GLY A 97 -12.20 -5.03 -2.46
N HIS A 98 -12.70 -6.14 -3.00
CA HIS A 98 -14.07 -6.25 -3.49
C HIS A 98 -15.14 -6.35 -2.38
N HIS A 99 -14.75 -6.40 -1.09
CA HIS A 99 -15.67 -6.22 0.03
C HIS A 99 -16.08 -4.73 0.24
N ALA A 100 -15.57 -3.79 -0.55
CA ALA A 100 -15.89 -2.37 -0.45
C ALA A 100 -17.37 -2.02 -0.23
N PRO A 101 -18.36 -2.63 -0.94
CA PRO A 101 -19.77 -2.34 -0.69
C PRO A 101 -20.20 -2.61 0.74
N GLY A 102 -19.66 -3.67 1.34
CA GLY A 102 -19.94 -4.02 2.74
C GLY A 102 -19.32 -3.05 3.73
N PHE A 103 -18.09 -2.60 3.48
CA PHE A 103 -17.45 -1.55 4.28
C PHE A 103 -18.24 -0.24 4.22
N TYR A 104 -18.71 0.17 3.04
CA TYR A 104 -19.57 1.34 2.91
C TYR A 104 -20.92 1.14 3.61
N SER A 105 -21.45 -0.08 3.61
CA SER A 105 -22.65 -0.41 4.38
C SER A 105 -22.44 -0.22 5.87
N ALA A 106 -21.29 -0.65 6.40
CA ALA A 106 -20.91 -0.44 7.78
C ALA A 106 -20.78 1.06 8.11
N MET A 107 -20.06 1.82 7.27
CA MET A 107 -19.87 3.27 7.40
C MET A 107 -21.20 4.05 7.23
N PHE A 108 -22.15 3.52 6.48
CA PHE A 108 -23.48 4.08 6.39
C PHE A 108 -24.26 3.87 7.69
N LEU A 109 -24.19 2.66 8.25
CA LEU A 109 -24.89 2.33 9.50
C LEU A 109 -24.31 3.06 10.71
N ASP A 110 -22.99 3.27 10.78
CA ASP A 110 -22.37 4.01 11.86
C ASP A 110 -22.45 5.54 11.69
N GLY A 111 -22.88 6.01 10.52
CA GLY A 111 -23.05 7.42 10.21
C GLY A 111 -21.81 8.12 9.68
N SER A 112 -20.67 7.43 9.51
CA SER A 112 -19.41 8.03 9.02
C SER A 112 -19.56 8.66 7.64
N LEU A 113 -20.38 8.09 6.77
CA LEU A 113 -20.59 8.60 5.41
C LEU A 113 -21.39 9.91 5.36
N ALA A 114 -21.97 10.37 6.46
CA ALA A 114 -22.63 11.65 6.53
C ALA A 114 -21.68 12.83 6.17
N GLN A 115 -20.37 12.66 6.44
CA GLN A 115 -19.34 13.63 6.03
C GLN A 115 -19.21 13.79 4.51
N MET A 116 -19.65 12.81 3.74
CA MET A 116 -19.71 12.82 2.28
C MET A 116 -21.09 13.27 1.74
N GLY A 117 -22.01 13.69 2.61
CA GLY A 117 -23.38 14.02 2.24
C GLY A 117 -24.22 12.78 1.91
N ILE A 118 -23.87 11.62 2.47
CA ILE A 118 -24.63 10.37 2.30
C ILE A 118 -25.42 10.11 3.59
N HIS A 119 -26.70 10.41 3.57
CA HIS A 119 -27.57 10.36 4.76
C HIS A 119 -28.65 9.27 4.70
N ASN A 120 -28.94 8.75 3.51
CA ASN A 120 -30.00 7.78 3.28
C ASN A 120 -29.61 6.79 2.17
N MET A 121 -30.46 5.79 1.94
CA MET A 121 -30.22 4.74 0.94
C MET A 121 -30.17 5.28 -0.50
N ASP A 122 -30.96 6.32 -0.82
CA ASP A 122 -30.94 6.89 -2.16
C ASP A 122 -29.61 7.59 -2.44
N ASP A 123 -29.04 8.27 -1.44
CA ASP A 123 -27.69 8.83 -1.54
C ASP A 123 -26.65 7.73 -1.76
N MET A 124 -26.73 6.63 -0.98
CA MET A 124 -25.85 5.47 -1.13
C MET A 124 -25.89 4.89 -2.55
N MET A 125 -27.08 4.57 -3.03
CA MET A 125 -27.31 3.98 -4.35
C MET A 125 -26.86 4.93 -5.47
N THR A 126 -27.09 6.23 -5.32
CA THR A 126 -26.69 7.24 -6.32
C THR A 126 -25.18 7.40 -6.37
N ARG A 127 -24.50 7.40 -5.22
CA ARG A 127 -23.07 7.69 -5.11
C ARG A 127 -22.16 6.49 -5.35
N PHE A 128 -22.66 5.25 -5.22
CA PHE A 128 -21.85 4.05 -5.41
C PHE A 128 -21.38 3.92 -6.86
N ARG A 129 -20.07 3.71 -7.04
CA ARG A 129 -19.39 3.59 -8.33
C ARG A 129 -19.64 4.76 -9.29
N GLU A 130 -19.81 5.96 -8.72
CA GLU A 130 -19.88 7.20 -9.48
C GLU A 130 -18.62 8.04 -9.26
N ARG A 131 -18.32 8.89 -10.23
CA ARG A 131 -17.18 9.82 -10.14
C ARG A 131 -17.35 10.72 -8.91
N HIS A 132 -16.31 10.79 -8.07
CA HIS A 132 -16.33 11.49 -6.78
C HIS A 132 -17.33 10.94 -5.74
N GLY A 133 -17.79 9.72 -5.93
CA GLY A 133 -18.64 8.98 -5.01
C GLY A 133 -17.88 7.87 -4.27
N LEU A 134 -18.58 6.76 -4.01
CA LEU A 134 -18.02 5.57 -3.36
C LEU A 134 -17.40 4.65 -4.42
N LEU A 135 -16.13 4.36 -4.27
CA LEU A 135 -15.36 3.59 -5.23
C LEU A 135 -15.72 2.09 -5.20
N GLY A 136 -15.41 1.37 -6.29
CA GLY A 136 -15.60 -0.08 -6.35
C GLY A 136 -14.67 -0.89 -5.45
N HIS A 137 -13.54 -0.32 -5.07
CA HIS A 137 -12.57 -0.82 -4.10
C HIS A 137 -12.22 0.30 -3.14
N LEU A 138 -11.74 -0.04 -1.94
CA LEU A 138 -11.46 0.96 -0.91
C LEU A 138 -10.29 1.87 -1.30
N SER A 139 -10.45 3.17 -1.07
CA SER A 139 -9.43 4.19 -1.34
C SER A 139 -9.37 5.21 -0.21
N GLY A 140 -8.23 5.89 -0.10
CA GLY A 140 -8.02 6.99 0.81
C GLY A 140 -8.92 8.23 0.59
N ALA A 141 -9.61 8.31 -0.55
CA ALA A 141 -10.60 9.36 -0.82
C ALA A 141 -11.81 9.32 0.12
N ILE A 142 -12.08 8.17 0.73
CA ILE A 142 -13.22 7.98 1.63
C ILE A 142 -12.81 8.33 3.06
N PRO A 143 -13.35 9.39 3.68
CA PRO A 143 -13.02 9.76 5.05
C PRO A 143 -13.31 8.63 6.03
N GLY A 144 -12.39 8.37 6.95
CA GLY A 144 -12.51 7.31 7.95
C GLY A 144 -11.96 5.95 7.51
N LEU A 145 -11.66 5.73 6.23
CA LEU A 145 -10.94 4.53 5.81
C LEU A 145 -9.45 4.66 6.16
N LEU A 146 -8.93 3.63 6.81
CA LEU A 146 -7.54 3.60 7.28
C LEU A 146 -6.56 3.25 6.17
N ALA A 147 -6.95 2.33 5.28
CA ALA A 147 -6.09 1.79 4.25
C ALA A 147 -6.84 1.52 2.94
N PRO A 148 -6.18 1.61 1.80
CA PRO A 148 -6.73 1.16 0.53
C PRO A 148 -6.82 -0.38 0.48
N ALA A 149 -7.69 -0.89 -0.39
CA ALA A 149 -7.72 -2.31 -0.74
C ALA A 149 -8.05 -2.45 -2.22
N GLY A 150 -7.21 -3.15 -2.95
CA GLY A 150 -7.36 -3.39 -4.39
C GLY A 150 -6.88 -4.80 -4.73
N PRO A 151 -5.60 -4.99 -5.09
CA PRO A 151 -5.01 -6.31 -5.23
C PRO A 151 -5.09 -7.10 -3.92
N LEU A 152 -5.26 -8.42 -4.03
CA LEU A 152 -5.19 -9.32 -2.88
C LEU A 152 -3.78 -9.37 -2.28
N GLY A 153 -3.63 -9.84 -1.06
CA GLY A 153 -2.34 -10.05 -0.40
C GLY A 153 -1.71 -8.80 0.24
N GLN A 154 -2.43 -7.69 0.41
CA GLN A 154 -1.86 -6.44 0.91
C GLN A 154 -2.38 -5.98 2.29
N GLY A 155 -3.63 -6.30 2.64
CA GLY A 155 -4.30 -5.76 3.82
C GLY A 155 -3.64 -6.10 5.16
N GLN A 156 -3.03 -7.28 5.27
CA GLN A 156 -2.33 -7.71 6.49
C GLN A 156 -1.18 -6.78 6.87
N HIS A 157 -0.47 -6.21 5.89
CA HIS A 157 0.63 -5.28 6.16
C HIS A 157 0.14 -4.00 6.85
N PHE A 158 -1.04 -3.52 6.47
CA PHE A 158 -1.65 -2.34 7.08
C PHE A 158 -2.11 -2.62 8.51
N ALA A 159 -2.69 -3.80 8.76
CA ALA A 159 -3.07 -4.21 10.11
C ALA A 159 -1.84 -4.32 11.03
N MET A 160 -0.76 -4.95 10.56
CA MET A 160 0.50 -5.06 11.30
C MET A 160 1.14 -3.70 11.58
N ALA A 161 1.16 -2.79 10.60
CA ALA A 161 1.67 -1.43 10.79
C ALA A 161 0.83 -0.63 11.79
N GLY A 162 -0.50 -0.73 11.70
CA GLY A 162 -1.41 -0.12 12.66
C GLY A 162 -1.19 -0.65 14.07
N ALA A 163 -1.08 -1.96 14.23
CA ALA A 163 -0.83 -2.61 15.51
C ALA A 163 0.51 -2.20 16.13
N LEU A 164 1.57 -2.10 15.33
CA LEU A 164 2.89 -1.67 15.79
C LEU A 164 2.89 -0.23 16.31
N LEU A 165 2.17 0.67 15.64
CA LEU A 165 2.15 2.09 15.97
C LEU A 165 1.15 2.45 17.08
N HIS A 166 0.14 1.62 17.31
CA HIS A 166 -0.95 1.89 18.25
C HIS A 166 -1.16 0.72 19.23
N PRO A 167 -0.21 0.49 20.16
CA PRO A 167 -0.36 -0.55 21.18
C PRO A 167 -1.67 -0.40 21.95
N GLY A 168 -2.35 -1.53 22.19
CA GLY A 168 -3.63 -1.55 22.92
C GLY A 168 -4.86 -1.26 22.06
N LYS A 169 -4.73 -0.91 20.78
CA LYS A 169 -5.83 -0.85 19.81
C LYS A 169 -5.79 -2.08 18.91
N LEU A 170 -6.93 -2.73 18.71
CA LEU A 170 -7.04 -3.89 17.84
C LEU A 170 -7.14 -3.45 16.38
N PHE A 171 -6.44 -4.17 15.49
CA PHE A 171 -6.50 -4.00 14.04
C PHE A 171 -6.96 -5.30 13.38
N PRO A 172 -8.27 -5.51 13.23
CA PRO A 172 -8.78 -6.64 12.48
C PRO A 172 -8.46 -6.50 11.00
N VAL A 173 -8.08 -7.62 10.35
CA VAL A 173 -7.93 -7.69 8.90
C VAL A 173 -8.76 -8.82 8.34
N THR A 174 -9.73 -8.50 7.46
CA THR A 174 -10.53 -9.53 6.80
C THR A 174 -9.77 -10.13 5.62
N ILE A 175 -9.70 -11.46 5.60
CA ILE A 175 -9.01 -12.26 4.59
C ILE A 175 -10.03 -13.23 3.99
N GLY A 176 -10.06 -13.36 2.66
CA GLY A 176 -10.91 -14.32 1.96
C GLY A 176 -10.17 -15.61 1.61
N ASP A 177 -10.92 -16.63 1.19
CA ASP A 177 -10.35 -17.89 0.67
C ASP A 177 -9.32 -17.67 -0.44
N GLY A 178 -9.60 -16.69 -1.34
CA GLY A 178 -8.69 -16.32 -2.41
C GLY A 178 -7.40 -15.72 -1.90
N GLY A 179 -7.49 -14.85 -0.87
CA GLY A 179 -6.34 -14.24 -0.23
C GLY A 179 -5.41 -15.24 0.46
N MET A 180 -5.95 -16.36 0.94
CA MET A 180 -5.13 -17.47 1.45
C MET A 180 -4.21 -18.08 0.39
N GLY A 181 -4.54 -17.91 -0.89
CA GLY A 181 -3.72 -18.35 -2.02
C GLY A 181 -2.58 -17.38 -2.39
N GLU A 182 -2.61 -16.15 -1.87
CA GLU A 182 -1.55 -15.18 -2.13
C GLU A 182 -0.26 -15.56 -1.38
N PRO A 183 0.90 -15.56 -2.03
CA PRO A 183 2.12 -16.18 -1.48
C PRO A 183 2.58 -15.61 -0.14
N TYR A 184 2.28 -14.34 0.10
CA TYR A 184 2.89 -13.61 1.21
C TYR A 184 1.96 -13.36 2.39
N VAL A 185 0.65 -13.68 2.31
CA VAL A 185 -0.33 -13.33 3.36
C VAL A 185 0.07 -13.91 4.71
N LEU A 186 0.19 -15.23 4.82
CA LEU A 186 0.58 -15.86 6.09
C LEU A 186 2.07 -15.72 6.39
N ASN A 187 2.93 -15.81 5.36
CA ASN A 187 4.37 -15.70 5.54
C ASN A 187 4.77 -14.32 6.07
N SER A 188 4.18 -13.23 5.59
CA SER A 188 4.50 -11.89 6.12
C SER A 188 4.06 -11.72 7.57
N MET A 189 2.92 -12.27 7.97
CA MET A 189 2.47 -12.26 9.37
C MET A 189 3.39 -13.09 10.27
N MET A 190 3.84 -14.26 9.81
CA MET A 190 4.81 -15.09 10.52
C MET A 190 6.16 -14.37 10.71
N HIS A 191 6.71 -13.79 9.64
CA HIS A 191 7.95 -13.00 9.72
C HIS A 191 7.82 -11.81 10.66
N PHE A 192 6.70 -11.08 10.55
CA PHE A 192 6.44 -9.94 11.42
C PHE A 192 6.37 -10.37 12.89
N HIS A 193 5.58 -11.40 13.22
CA HIS A 193 5.48 -11.89 14.59
C HIS A 193 6.81 -12.43 15.12
N THR A 194 7.61 -13.07 14.29
CA THR A 194 8.96 -13.52 14.69
C THR A 194 9.85 -12.36 15.11
N ALA A 195 9.80 -11.22 14.41
CA ALA A 195 10.58 -10.05 14.73
C ALA A 195 9.96 -9.21 15.88
N TYR A 196 8.63 -9.18 15.95
CA TYR A 196 7.83 -8.38 16.89
C TYR A 196 6.87 -9.28 17.69
N PRO A 197 7.37 -10.20 18.54
CA PRO A 197 6.50 -11.16 19.25
C PRO A 197 5.59 -10.50 20.27
N ASP A 198 5.91 -9.29 20.69
CA ASP A 198 5.12 -8.44 21.59
C ASP A 198 3.97 -7.70 20.90
N ILE A 199 3.92 -7.72 19.55
CA ILE A 199 2.87 -7.06 18.77
C ILE A 199 1.86 -8.12 18.28
N THR A 200 0.80 -8.28 19.03
CA THR A 200 -0.24 -9.30 18.76
C THR A 200 -1.62 -8.68 18.53
N ASN A 201 -1.74 -7.36 18.64
CA ASN A 201 -2.99 -6.60 18.53
C ASN A 201 -3.44 -6.38 17.06
N PHE A 202 -3.03 -7.22 16.13
CA PHE A 202 -3.66 -7.39 14.83
C PHE A 202 -4.40 -8.74 14.80
N LEU A 203 -5.60 -8.77 14.19
CA LEU A 203 -6.46 -9.94 14.22
C LEU A 203 -6.88 -10.34 12.79
N PRO A 204 -6.25 -11.34 12.19
CA PRO A 204 -6.77 -11.93 10.96
C PRO A 204 -8.15 -12.55 11.19
N VAL A 205 -9.10 -12.18 10.33
CA VAL A 205 -10.47 -12.69 10.28
C VAL A 205 -10.65 -13.38 8.94
N LEU A 206 -10.46 -14.70 8.90
CA LEU A 206 -10.67 -15.48 7.69
C LEU A 206 -12.16 -15.68 7.44
N VAL A 207 -12.62 -15.25 6.29
CA VAL A 207 -13.94 -15.51 5.75
C VAL A 207 -13.84 -16.76 4.86
N TRP A 208 -13.96 -17.91 5.47
CA TRP A 208 -13.82 -19.20 4.80
C TRP A 208 -15.16 -19.65 4.23
N ASN A 209 -15.41 -19.31 2.96
CA ASN A 209 -16.71 -19.46 2.33
C ASN A 209 -16.74 -20.51 1.20
N GLY A 210 -15.61 -21.15 0.94
CA GLY A 210 -15.47 -22.26 -0.01
C GLY A 210 -15.19 -21.84 -1.45
N TYR A 211 -15.18 -20.54 -1.77
CA TYR A 211 -15.08 -20.10 -3.15
C TYR A 211 -14.12 -18.92 -3.34
N SER A 212 -13.27 -19.03 -4.36
CA SER A 212 -12.48 -17.94 -4.90
C SER A 212 -13.13 -17.49 -6.22
N GLN A 213 -13.61 -16.24 -6.26
CA GLN A 213 -14.45 -15.75 -7.37
C GLN A 213 -15.66 -16.68 -7.61
N GLU A 214 -15.72 -17.39 -8.73
CA GLU A 214 -16.79 -18.27 -9.15
C GLU A 214 -16.44 -19.77 -9.09
N HIS A 215 -15.28 -20.11 -8.52
CA HIS A 215 -14.77 -21.46 -8.39
C HIS A 215 -14.52 -21.85 -6.93
N HIS A 216 -14.44 -23.14 -6.66
CA HIS A 216 -13.96 -23.61 -5.36
C HIS A 216 -12.55 -23.10 -5.10
N SER A 217 -12.34 -22.56 -3.90
CA SER A 217 -11.00 -22.16 -3.47
C SER A 217 -10.13 -23.40 -3.20
N MET A 218 -8.81 -23.26 -3.27
CA MET A 218 -7.90 -24.38 -2.93
C MET A 218 -8.10 -24.83 -1.49
N VAL A 219 -8.34 -23.88 -0.57
CA VAL A 219 -8.57 -24.20 0.86
C VAL A 219 -9.97 -24.75 1.12
N SER A 220 -10.86 -24.79 0.14
CA SER A 220 -12.18 -25.44 0.29
C SER A 220 -12.11 -26.95 0.50
N LEU A 221 -10.97 -27.55 0.20
CA LEU A 221 -10.70 -28.97 0.41
C LEU A 221 -10.27 -29.28 1.85
N PHE A 222 -9.96 -28.29 2.66
CA PHE A 222 -9.59 -28.49 4.06
C PHE A 222 -10.83 -28.80 4.89
N ASP A 223 -10.68 -29.70 5.84
CA ASP A 223 -11.59 -29.81 6.96
C ASP A 223 -11.22 -28.78 8.05
N ASN A 224 -12.03 -28.69 9.10
CA ASN A 224 -11.81 -27.72 10.18
C ASN A 224 -10.48 -27.94 10.91
N GLN A 225 -10.05 -29.18 11.05
CA GLN A 225 -8.77 -29.50 11.70
C GLN A 225 -7.60 -29.07 10.82
N ALA A 226 -7.60 -29.43 9.55
CA ALA A 226 -6.55 -29.05 8.61
C ALA A 226 -6.40 -27.52 8.49
N MET A 227 -7.51 -26.79 8.45
CA MET A 227 -7.48 -25.33 8.45
C MET A 227 -6.87 -24.78 9.73
N THR A 228 -7.27 -25.28 10.88
CA THR A 228 -6.72 -24.85 12.18
C THR A 228 -5.24 -25.14 12.29
N ASP A 229 -4.80 -26.34 11.86
CA ASP A 229 -3.39 -26.74 11.90
C ASP A 229 -2.54 -25.93 10.91
N TYR A 230 -3.11 -25.57 9.77
CA TYR A 230 -2.44 -24.69 8.81
C TYR A 230 -2.11 -23.31 9.41
N TRP A 231 -3.06 -22.68 10.10
CA TRP A 231 -2.81 -21.42 10.79
C TRP A 231 -1.81 -21.57 11.95
N ARG A 232 -1.94 -22.64 12.75
CA ARG A 232 -0.99 -22.92 13.83
C ARG A 232 0.43 -23.16 13.31
N GLY A 233 0.58 -23.80 12.15
CA GLY A 233 1.86 -23.99 11.49
C GLY A 233 2.55 -22.68 11.08
N HIS A 234 1.82 -21.57 11.01
CA HIS A 234 2.34 -20.21 10.76
C HIS A 234 2.52 -19.39 12.07
N GLY A 235 2.54 -20.06 13.22
CA GLY A 235 2.83 -19.42 14.50
C GLY A 235 1.63 -18.91 15.29
N PHE A 236 0.39 -19.08 14.79
CA PHE A 236 -0.80 -18.65 15.52
C PHE A 236 -1.05 -19.53 16.74
N GLU A 237 -0.97 -18.94 17.92
CA GLU A 237 -1.12 -19.65 19.20
C GLU A 237 -2.57 -20.00 19.48
N GLU A 238 -3.50 -19.12 19.10
CA GLU A 238 -4.92 -19.35 19.23
C GLU A 238 -5.64 -19.19 17.88
N VAL A 239 -6.39 -20.21 17.49
CA VAL A 239 -7.21 -20.21 16.27
C VAL A 239 -8.63 -20.56 16.67
N ILE A 240 -9.53 -19.58 16.54
CA ILE A 240 -10.93 -19.71 16.90
C ILE A 240 -11.75 -19.87 15.61
N LEU A 241 -12.38 -21.02 15.43
CA LEU A 241 -13.17 -21.35 14.27
C LEU A 241 -14.64 -21.52 14.66
N VAL A 242 -15.54 -20.83 13.94
CA VAL A 242 -16.98 -21.01 14.06
C VAL A 242 -17.53 -21.47 12.71
N ASP A 243 -18.01 -22.72 12.66
CA ASP A 243 -18.58 -23.35 11.46
C ASP A 243 -20.11 -23.31 11.53
N ALA A 244 -20.73 -22.64 10.56
CA ALA A 244 -22.19 -22.58 10.47
C ALA A 244 -22.85 -23.98 10.39
N LYS A 245 -22.12 -24.97 9.84
CA LYS A 245 -22.62 -26.35 9.75
C LYS A 245 -22.97 -26.97 11.11
N GLU A 246 -22.33 -26.55 12.19
CA GLU A 246 -22.58 -27.03 13.54
C GLU A 246 -23.96 -26.59 14.08
N PHE A 247 -24.59 -25.61 13.45
CA PHE A 247 -25.88 -25.04 13.83
C PHE A 247 -27.02 -25.44 12.85
N ASP A 248 -26.72 -26.29 11.86
CA ASP A 248 -27.66 -26.69 10.80
C ASP A 248 -28.48 -27.91 11.18
N ASP A 249 -29.58 -27.70 11.89
CA ASP A 249 -30.53 -28.79 12.21
C ASP A 249 -31.35 -29.22 10.98
N ALA A 250 -31.42 -28.41 9.91
CA ALA A 250 -32.17 -28.70 8.69
C ALA A 250 -31.40 -29.62 7.73
N GLY A 251 -30.10 -29.85 7.93
CA GLY A 251 -29.29 -30.76 7.14
C GLY A 251 -29.01 -30.28 5.73
N GLN A 252 -28.68 -28.99 5.54
CA GLN A 252 -28.25 -28.50 4.25
C GLN A 252 -27.08 -29.34 3.73
N SER A 253 -27.09 -29.65 2.44
CA SER A 253 -26.04 -30.46 1.82
C SER A 253 -24.72 -29.63 1.64
N GLY A 254 -23.61 -30.31 1.72
CA GLY A 254 -22.27 -29.71 1.51
C GLY A 254 -21.53 -29.32 2.78
N ALA A 255 -20.29 -28.92 2.61
CA ALA A 255 -19.40 -28.51 3.71
C ALA A 255 -19.64 -27.06 4.17
N TYR A 256 -20.25 -26.24 3.34
CA TYR A 256 -20.59 -24.85 3.60
C TYR A 256 -22.11 -24.68 3.53
N VAL A 257 -22.67 -24.02 4.53
CA VAL A 257 -24.14 -23.84 4.64
C VAL A 257 -24.49 -22.35 4.72
N ASP A 258 -25.67 -22.00 4.24
CA ASP A 258 -26.24 -20.65 4.36
C ASP A 258 -26.92 -20.50 5.72
N SER A 259 -26.25 -19.81 6.65
CA SER A 259 -26.78 -19.56 8.00
C SER A 259 -28.09 -18.73 8.00
N THR A 260 -28.34 -17.99 6.94
CA THR A 260 -29.51 -17.14 6.84
C THR A 260 -30.81 -17.93 6.50
N LEU A 261 -30.65 -19.18 6.08
CA LEU A 261 -31.77 -20.13 5.90
C LEU A 261 -32.15 -20.88 7.18
N PHE A 262 -31.38 -20.70 8.25
CA PHE A 262 -31.68 -21.28 9.56
C PHE A 262 -33.00 -20.75 10.14
N SER A 263 -33.59 -21.49 11.05
CA SER A 263 -34.65 -20.97 11.91
C SER A 263 -34.14 -19.78 12.72
N HIS A 264 -35.03 -18.94 13.20
CA HIS A 264 -34.62 -17.76 14.01
C HIS A 264 -33.80 -18.18 15.23
N GLY A 265 -34.17 -19.24 15.93
CA GLY A 265 -33.41 -19.73 17.08
C GLY A 265 -31.99 -20.22 16.71
N GLN A 266 -31.82 -20.89 15.57
CA GLN A 266 -30.52 -21.32 15.07
C GLN A 266 -29.64 -20.12 14.64
N ARG A 267 -30.24 -19.13 13.98
CA ARG A 267 -29.56 -17.89 13.61
C ARG A 267 -29.03 -17.15 14.85
N LEU A 268 -29.84 -17.06 15.92
CA LEU A 268 -29.39 -16.48 17.18
C LEU A 268 -28.23 -17.27 17.80
N LYS A 269 -28.29 -18.61 17.80
CA LYS A 269 -27.20 -19.46 18.30
C LYS A 269 -25.92 -19.29 17.50
N PHE A 270 -25.99 -19.27 16.17
CA PHE A 270 -24.83 -19.03 15.31
C PHE A 270 -24.26 -17.65 15.53
N THR A 271 -25.09 -16.60 15.54
CA THR A 271 -24.65 -15.23 15.82
C THR A 271 -24.01 -15.10 17.21
N ALA A 272 -24.56 -15.77 18.22
CA ALA A 272 -23.97 -15.81 19.56
C ALA A 272 -22.57 -16.45 19.56
N ALA A 273 -22.41 -17.56 18.83
CA ALA A 273 -21.10 -18.21 18.70
C ALA A 273 -20.09 -17.32 17.96
N VAL A 274 -20.49 -16.63 16.90
CA VAL A 274 -19.62 -15.70 16.17
C VAL A 274 -19.25 -14.52 17.06
N LEU A 275 -20.21 -13.89 17.75
CA LEU A 275 -19.98 -12.76 18.64
C LEU A 275 -19.01 -13.14 19.79
N ALA A 276 -19.27 -14.24 20.48
CA ALA A 276 -18.41 -14.74 21.54
C ALA A 276 -17.02 -15.16 21.03
N GLY A 277 -16.96 -15.74 19.82
CA GLY A 277 -15.70 -16.11 19.18
C GLY A 277 -14.84 -14.90 18.81
N VAL A 278 -15.44 -13.84 18.26
CA VAL A 278 -14.75 -12.59 17.94
C VAL A 278 -14.30 -11.87 19.22
N ASP A 279 -15.16 -11.82 20.24
CA ASP A 279 -14.81 -11.21 21.55
C ASP A 279 -13.61 -11.93 22.18
N ARG A 280 -13.65 -13.26 22.22
CA ARG A 280 -12.52 -14.07 22.71
C ARG A 280 -11.26 -13.86 21.89
N ALA A 281 -11.36 -13.80 20.55
CA ALA A 281 -10.22 -13.56 19.68
C ALA A 281 -9.61 -12.18 19.94
N ALA A 282 -10.46 -11.15 20.07
CA ALA A 282 -10.01 -9.79 20.37
C ALA A 282 -9.30 -9.71 21.74
N GLN A 283 -9.88 -10.32 22.77
CA GLN A 283 -9.29 -10.36 24.11
C GLN A 283 -7.95 -11.12 24.10
N SER A 284 -7.86 -12.24 23.39
CA SER A 284 -6.63 -13.03 23.26
C SER A 284 -5.53 -12.24 22.55
N ALA A 285 -5.85 -11.60 21.42
CA ALA A 285 -4.92 -10.77 20.66
C ALA A 285 -4.41 -9.57 21.48
N LEU A 286 -5.32 -8.85 22.16
CA LEU A 286 -4.96 -7.75 23.05
C LEU A 286 -4.23 -8.23 24.32
N GLY A 287 -4.43 -9.49 24.70
CA GLY A 287 -3.78 -10.16 25.83
C GLY A 287 -2.38 -10.72 25.54
N GLY A 288 -1.84 -10.51 24.34
CA GLY A 288 -0.47 -10.89 23.99
C GLY A 288 -0.31 -12.24 23.30
N LYS A 289 -1.38 -12.80 22.70
CA LYS A 289 -1.29 -14.03 21.90
C LYS A 289 -1.56 -13.76 20.44
N LEU A 290 -0.73 -14.27 19.55
CA LEU A 290 -1.01 -14.26 18.13
C LEU A 290 -2.25 -15.11 17.83
N THR A 291 -3.33 -14.45 17.43
CA THR A 291 -4.67 -15.04 17.35
C THR A 291 -5.27 -14.86 15.96
N ALA A 292 -5.98 -15.88 15.46
CA ALA A 292 -6.81 -15.80 14.25
C ALA A 292 -8.25 -16.17 14.56
N PHE A 293 -9.19 -15.49 13.91
CA PHE A 293 -10.61 -15.86 13.93
C PHE A 293 -11.05 -16.35 12.54
N ILE A 294 -11.80 -17.43 12.48
CA ILE A 294 -12.28 -18.04 11.24
C ILE A 294 -13.79 -18.20 11.31
N ILE A 295 -14.50 -17.56 10.37
CA ILE A 295 -15.92 -17.81 10.15
C ILE A 295 -16.09 -18.67 8.91
N LYS A 296 -16.78 -19.82 9.05
CA LYS A 296 -17.03 -20.74 7.95
C LYS A 296 -18.53 -20.82 7.66
N GLN A 297 -18.92 -20.33 6.48
CA GLN A 297 -20.28 -20.44 5.95
C GLN A 297 -20.27 -20.28 4.43
N LEU A 298 -21.40 -20.58 3.78
CA LEU A 298 -21.50 -20.52 2.32
C LEU A 298 -21.26 -19.11 1.79
N LYS A 299 -20.47 -18.99 0.73
CA LYS A 299 -20.31 -17.73 0.00
C LYS A 299 -21.67 -17.20 -0.45
N GLY A 300 -21.93 -15.93 -0.14
CA GLY A 300 -23.21 -15.30 -0.46
C GLY A 300 -24.33 -15.69 0.48
N ALA A 301 -24.02 -16.07 1.72
CA ALA A 301 -25.05 -16.32 2.73
C ALA A 301 -26.04 -15.17 2.78
N GLY A 302 -27.31 -15.46 2.54
CA GLY A 302 -28.39 -14.48 2.45
C GLY A 302 -28.57 -13.76 1.12
N VAL A 303 -27.70 -14.01 0.15
CA VAL A 303 -27.82 -13.47 -1.21
C VAL A 303 -28.33 -14.54 -2.17
N HIS A 304 -27.69 -15.71 -2.13
CA HIS A 304 -27.95 -16.78 -3.07
C HIS A 304 -27.54 -18.13 -2.50
N ALA A 305 -28.34 -19.14 -2.78
CA ALA A 305 -28.12 -20.50 -2.28
C ALA A 305 -26.98 -21.26 -2.98
N SER A 306 -26.50 -20.82 -4.13
CA SER A 306 -25.53 -21.56 -4.93
C SER A 306 -24.10 -20.98 -4.90
N GLY A 307 -23.64 -20.52 -3.77
CA GLY A 307 -22.25 -20.16 -3.50
C GLY A 307 -21.52 -19.38 -4.61
N ALA A 308 -20.99 -20.09 -5.60
CA ALA A 308 -20.21 -19.51 -6.69
C ALA A 308 -20.93 -18.39 -7.44
N LYS A 309 -22.19 -18.56 -7.77
CA LYS A 309 -22.98 -17.57 -8.52
C LYS A 309 -23.24 -16.28 -7.75
N SER A 310 -23.09 -16.28 -6.43
CA SER A 310 -23.27 -15.08 -5.61
C SER A 310 -22.22 -13.99 -5.85
N HIS A 311 -21.14 -14.31 -6.55
CA HIS A 311 -20.04 -13.36 -6.79
C HIS A 311 -20.50 -12.12 -7.56
N ASN A 312 -21.24 -12.30 -8.65
CA ASN A 312 -21.68 -11.25 -9.57
C ASN A 312 -23.20 -11.21 -9.79
N LEU A 313 -24.01 -11.62 -8.82
CA LEU A 313 -25.46 -11.55 -8.92
C LEU A 313 -26.01 -10.29 -8.26
N TYR A 314 -26.92 -9.63 -8.94
CA TYR A 314 -27.49 -8.34 -8.53
C TYR A 314 -29.02 -8.38 -8.51
N PRO A 315 -29.68 -7.60 -7.62
CA PRO A 315 -31.15 -7.52 -7.59
C PRO A 315 -31.81 -7.09 -8.89
N LYS A 316 -31.12 -6.34 -9.75
CA LYS A 316 -31.66 -5.98 -11.07
C LYS A 316 -31.83 -7.18 -12.01
N ASP A 317 -31.10 -8.26 -11.74
CA ASP A 317 -31.19 -9.50 -12.53
C ASP A 317 -32.31 -10.40 -12.03
N THR A 318 -33.09 -9.93 -11.06
CA THR A 318 -34.16 -10.70 -10.39
C THR A 318 -35.36 -11.02 -11.29
N LEU A 319 -35.54 -10.28 -12.37
CA LEU A 319 -36.61 -10.62 -13.35
C LEU A 319 -36.40 -12.02 -13.92
N ASP A 320 -35.12 -12.39 -14.15
CA ASP A 320 -34.75 -13.71 -14.64
C ASP A 320 -34.39 -14.69 -13.50
N GLN A 321 -34.29 -14.19 -12.26
CA GLN A 321 -33.84 -14.94 -11.09
C GLN A 321 -34.70 -14.62 -9.84
N PRO A 322 -35.94 -15.10 -9.79
CA PRO A 322 -36.91 -14.78 -8.71
C PRO A 322 -36.38 -15.08 -7.30
N HIS A 323 -35.59 -16.16 -7.16
CA HIS A 323 -35.00 -16.56 -5.87
C HIS A 323 -34.06 -15.53 -5.27
N ILE A 324 -33.38 -14.70 -6.07
CA ILE A 324 -32.55 -13.60 -5.57
C ILE A 324 -33.43 -12.52 -4.98
N TYR A 325 -34.52 -12.18 -5.66
CA TYR A 325 -35.49 -11.22 -5.17
C TYR A 325 -36.15 -11.67 -3.86
N GLU A 326 -36.54 -12.93 -3.77
CA GLU A 326 -37.08 -13.52 -2.54
C GLU A 326 -36.05 -13.48 -1.39
N SER A 327 -34.80 -13.79 -1.69
CA SER A 327 -33.70 -13.69 -0.72
C SER A 327 -33.53 -12.27 -0.23
N LEU A 328 -33.54 -11.30 -1.15
CA LEU A 328 -33.44 -9.87 -0.81
C LEU A 328 -34.61 -9.41 0.06
N GLN A 329 -35.84 -9.81 -0.28
CA GLN A 329 -37.02 -9.51 0.51
C GLN A 329 -36.93 -10.07 1.93
N LYS A 330 -36.43 -11.30 2.07
CA LYS A 330 -36.20 -11.93 3.39
C LYS A 330 -35.14 -11.20 4.24
N ARG A 331 -34.30 -10.37 3.65
CA ARG A 331 -33.26 -9.57 4.32
C ARG A 331 -33.67 -8.14 4.63
N ALA A 332 -34.85 -7.69 4.16
CA ALA A 332 -35.32 -6.35 4.45
C ALA A 332 -35.61 -6.19 5.94
N LEU A 333 -35.05 -5.17 6.54
CA LEU A 333 -35.20 -4.86 7.95
C LEU A 333 -36.17 -3.72 8.17
N PRO A 334 -36.94 -3.74 9.27
CA PRO A 334 -37.72 -2.59 9.71
C PRO A 334 -36.80 -1.37 9.98
N GLU A 335 -37.31 -0.18 9.73
CA GLU A 335 -36.58 1.08 9.98
C GLU A 335 -36.12 1.19 11.45
N GLN A 336 -36.90 0.70 12.38
CA GLN A 336 -36.61 0.65 13.81
C GLN A 336 -35.33 -0.17 14.09
N ALA A 337 -35.09 -1.27 13.37
CA ALA A 337 -33.86 -2.06 13.53
C ALA A 337 -32.60 -1.26 13.15
N TRP A 338 -32.67 -0.48 12.10
CA TRP A 338 -31.56 0.41 11.72
C TRP A 338 -31.31 1.50 12.75
N ALA A 339 -32.37 2.10 13.31
CA ALA A 339 -32.26 3.09 14.35
C ALA A 339 -31.57 2.53 15.59
N ILE A 340 -31.89 1.29 15.98
CA ILE A 340 -31.24 0.60 17.12
C ILE A 340 -29.77 0.34 16.84
N VAL A 341 -29.42 -0.17 15.66
CA VAL A 341 -28.03 -0.42 15.27
C VAL A 341 -27.23 0.87 15.32
N ARG A 342 -27.74 1.97 14.75
CA ARG A 342 -27.09 3.27 14.78
C ARG A 342 -26.93 3.84 16.20
N ASP A 343 -27.97 3.71 17.03
CA ASP A 343 -27.93 4.18 18.41
C ASP A 343 -26.86 3.43 19.23
N ASN A 344 -26.79 2.12 19.07
CA ASN A 344 -25.80 1.30 19.75
C ASN A 344 -24.37 1.61 19.27
N LEU A 345 -24.14 1.71 17.96
CA LEU A 345 -22.85 2.07 17.41
C LEU A 345 -22.40 3.48 17.87
N SER A 346 -23.34 4.42 17.94
CA SER A 346 -23.07 5.77 18.44
C SER A 346 -22.69 5.78 19.92
N ARG A 347 -23.41 5.02 20.77
CA ARG A 347 -23.13 4.93 22.21
C ARG A 347 -21.86 4.16 22.53
N ALA A 348 -21.55 3.16 21.75
CA ALA A 348 -20.30 2.43 21.83
C ALA A 348 -19.08 3.28 21.46
N GLY A 349 -19.32 4.51 20.97
CA GLY A 349 -18.29 5.26 20.31
C GLY A 349 -17.90 4.63 18.97
N GLY A 350 -18.81 3.86 18.38
CA GLY A 350 -18.70 3.41 16.98
C GLY A 350 -18.72 4.59 16.03
N GLY A 351 -18.24 4.38 14.83
CA GLY A 351 -18.08 5.45 13.87
C GLY A 351 -16.97 6.44 14.27
N PRO A 352 -17.05 7.71 13.83
CA PRO A 352 -15.99 8.70 14.05
C PRO A 352 -15.70 9.03 15.53
N ALA A 353 -16.60 8.68 16.44
CA ALA A 353 -16.47 8.95 17.87
C ALA A 353 -15.97 7.75 18.71
N CYS A 354 -15.62 6.61 18.05
CA CYS A 354 -15.19 5.41 18.75
C CYS A 354 -13.85 5.64 19.47
N GLN A 355 -13.81 5.40 20.80
CA GLN A 355 -12.59 5.55 21.59
C GLN A 355 -11.50 4.55 21.21
N THR A 356 -11.85 3.41 20.63
CA THR A 356 -10.91 2.39 20.16
C THR A 356 -10.40 2.69 18.74
N ALA A 357 -11.06 3.60 18.00
CA ALA A 357 -10.61 4.02 16.69
C ALA A 357 -9.29 4.79 16.78
N VAL A 358 -8.48 4.68 15.73
CA VAL A 358 -7.30 5.54 15.58
C VAL A 358 -7.77 6.93 15.18
N THR A 359 -7.35 7.94 15.95
CA THR A 359 -7.73 9.33 15.72
C THR A 359 -6.84 10.00 14.68
N GLU A 360 -7.33 11.08 14.06
CA GLU A 360 -6.51 11.87 13.15
C GLU A 360 -5.24 12.45 13.80
N GLN A 361 -5.30 12.74 15.11
CA GLN A 361 -4.13 13.20 15.86
C GLN A 361 -3.07 12.10 16.01
N GLU A 362 -3.47 10.85 16.20
CA GLU A 362 -2.56 9.70 16.27
C GLU A 362 -1.96 9.36 14.90
N LEU A 363 -2.67 9.67 13.82
CA LEU A 363 -2.20 9.54 12.44
C LEU A 363 -1.38 10.76 11.97
N ALA A 364 -1.23 11.79 12.80
CA ALA A 364 -0.54 13.00 12.42
C ALA A 364 0.96 12.76 12.22
N LEU A 365 1.50 13.40 11.18
CA LEU A 365 2.91 13.37 10.85
C LEU A 365 3.76 14.01 11.95
N THR A 366 4.74 13.28 12.46
CA THR A 366 5.70 13.82 13.44
C THR A 366 6.63 14.86 12.81
N PRO A 367 6.99 15.92 13.54
CA PRO A 367 8.04 16.85 13.10
C PRO A 367 9.37 16.14 12.83
N LEU A 368 10.12 16.62 11.85
CA LEU A 368 11.48 16.14 11.59
C LEU A 368 12.47 16.75 12.59
N PRO A 369 13.48 16.00 13.02
CA PRO A 369 14.64 16.56 13.68
C PRO A 369 15.46 17.42 12.69
N ALA A 370 16.26 18.34 13.21
CA ALA A 370 17.30 18.96 12.40
C ALA A 370 18.33 17.89 12.03
N LEU A 371 18.61 17.74 10.73
CA LEU A 371 19.53 16.72 10.22
C LEU A 371 20.91 17.34 9.98
N GLU A 372 21.94 16.68 10.46
CA GLU A 372 23.33 17.02 10.17
C GLU A 372 23.77 16.38 8.85
N TRP A 373 24.37 17.18 7.99
CA TRP A 373 24.85 16.74 6.68
C TRP A 373 26.33 16.42 6.75
N GLN A 374 26.73 15.33 6.12
CA GLN A 374 28.16 15.10 5.81
C GLN A 374 28.52 15.96 4.60
N HIS A 375 29.56 16.78 4.75
CA HIS A 375 30.06 17.66 3.66
C HIS A 375 31.17 16.97 2.91
N PHE A 376 31.00 16.81 1.60
CA PHE A 376 32.03 16.33 0.69
C PHE A 376 32.38 17.46 -0.29
N ASN A 377 33.67 17.66 -0.56
CA ASN A 377 34.10 18.64 -1.57
C ASN A 377 33.93 18.03 -2.97
N VAL A 378 33.69 18.88 -3.96
CA VAL A 378 33.71 18.47 -5.36
C VAL A 378 35.09 17.89 -5.70
N GLY A 379 35.11 16.68 -6.28
CA GLY A 379 36.29 15.90 -6.58
C GLY A 379 36.68 14.86 -5.51
N ASP A 380 36.15 14.96 -4.28
CA ASP A 380 36.29 13.90 -3.29
C ASP A 380 35.64 12.61 -3.82
N LYS A 381 35.92 11.48 -3.18
CA LYS A 381 35.20 10.20 -3.44
C LYS A 381 34.45 9.77 -2.21
N ALA A 382 33.20 9.36 -2.39
CA ALA A 382 32.35 8.85 -1.32
C ALA A 382 31.41 7.76 -1.85
N VAL A 383 30.83 6.97 -0.93
CA VAL A 383 29.80 5.99 -1.25
C VAL A 383 28.44 6.65 -0.98
N PRO A 384 27.59 6.88 -2.01
CA PRO A 384 26.33 7.56 -1.84
C PRO A 384 25.42 6.88 -0.82
N ALA A 385 25.26 5.55 -0.90
CA ALA A 385 24.46 4.77 0.04
C ALA A 385 24.88 4.98 1.51
N THR A 386 26.18 4.97 1.81
CA THR A 386 26.70 5.19 3.18
C THR A 386 26.40 6.61 3.69
N ALA A 387 26.51 7.61 2.81
CA ALA A 387 26.19 9.01 3.15
C ALA A 387 24.70 9.18 3.52
N MET A 388 23.80 8.56 2.77
CA MET A 388 22.37 8.53 3.11
C MET A 388 22.13 7.76 4.41
N GLY A 389 22.79 6.62 4.61
CA GLY A 389 22.66 5.81 5.82
C GLY A 389 22.96 6.58 7.11
N ALA A 390 23.87 7.55 7.08
CA ALA A 390 24.16 8.42 8.22
C ALA A 390 22.97 9.33 8.58
N MET A 391 22.23 9.84 7.58
CA MET A 391 21.02 10.63 7.82
C MET A 391 19.85 9.73 8.29
N VAL A 392 19.71 8.53 7.72
CA VAL A 392 18.72 7.54 8.14
C VAL A 392 18.88 7.20 9.62
N ALA A 393 20.11 6.98 10.06
CA ALA A 393 20.44 6.74 11.48
C ALA A 393 19.97 7.90 12.38
N GLN A 394 20.17 9.15 11.98
CA GLN A 394 19.72 10.32 12.73
C GLN A 394 18.20 10.36 12.88
N VAL A 395 17.45 10.07 11.81
CA VAL A 395 15.98 10.02 11.85
C VAL A 395 15.50 8.96 12.82
N GLY A 396 16.05 7.74 12.74
CA GLY A 396 15.64 6.63 13.62
C GLY A 396 15.99 6.86 15.09
N LEU A 397 17.13 7.46 15.38
CA LEU A 397 17.50 7.84 16.76
C LEU A 397 16.58 8.92 17.35
N ALA A 398 16.05 9.81 16.50
CA ALA A 398 15.15 10.88 16.91
C ALA A 398 13.67 10.42 17.01
N ASP A 399 13.23 9.46 16.21
CA ASP A 399 11.87 8.90 16.24
C ASP A 399 11.90 7.37 16.36
N ARG A 400 11.51 6.86 17.52
CA ARG A 400 11.48 5.40 17.80
C ARG A 400 10.42 4.64 17.00
N ARG A 401 9.48 5.33 16.35
CA ARG A 401 8.48 4.73 15.45
C ARG A 401 9.01 4.54 14.03
N PHE A 402 10.14 5.18 13.68
CA PHE A 402 10.79 5.01 12.40
C PHE A 402 11.33 3.60 12.24
N VAL A 403 11.04 2.96 11.11
CA VAL A 403 11.51 1.61 10.78
C VAL A 403 12.17 1.61 9.41
N VAL A 404 13.35 0.99 9.33
CA VAL A 404 14.01 0.63 8.08
C VAL A 404 13.70 -0.82 7.75
N THR A 405 13.25 -1.10 6.53
CA THR A 405 12.97 -2.47 6.06
C THR A 405 13.87 -2.82 4.89
N ASN A 406 14.49 -3.99 4.88
CA ASN A 406 15.41 -4.42 3.83
C ASN A 406 15.49 -5.95 3.76
N ALA A 407 15.08 -6.56 2.65
CA ALA A 407 15.19 -8.00 2.45
C ALA A 407 16.62 -8.47 2.16
N ASP A 408 17.45 -7.58 1.56
CA ASP A 408 18.81 -7.90 1.11
C ASP A 408 19.89 -7.63 2.19
N GLY A 409 19.50 -7.02 3.30
CA GLY A 409 20.40 -6.63 4.39
C GLY A 409 21.15 -5.32 4.16
N ASN A 410 21.17 -4.46 5.20
CA ASN A 410 21.79 -3.13 5.11
C ASN A 410 23.31 -3.18 4.91
N GLU A 411 23.98 -4.20 5.41
CA GLU A 411 25.43 -4.36 5.22
C GLU A 411 25.76 -4.62 3.74
N ALA A 412 25.01 -5.49 3.08
CA ALA A 412 25.15 -5.77 1.65
C ALA A 412 24.82 -4.54 0.77
N SER A 413 24.02 -3.63 1.29
CA SER A 413 23.62 -2.36 0.65
C SER A 413 24.59 -1.20 0.94
N ALA A 414 25.75 -1.43 1.56
CA ALA A 414 26.71 -0.43 2.04
C ALA A 414 26.13 0.58 3.06
N MET A 415 25.14 0.14 3.83
CA MET A 415 24.44 0.92 4.86
C MET A 415 24.54 0.30 6.26
N LYS A 416 25.65 -0.40 6.55
CA LYS A 416 25.91 -1.01 7.86
C LYS A 416 25.77 -0.02 9.02
N ASN A 417 26.07 1.25 8.80
CA ASN A 417 25.93 2.32 9.78
C ASN A 417 24.48 2.48 10.30
N ILE A 418 23.47 2.07 9.54
CA ILE A 418 22.09 2.00 10.00
C ILE A 418 21.95 0.90 11.08
N ASN A 419 22.46 -0.31 10.83
CA ASN A 419 22.39 -1.42 11.78
C ASN A 419 23.20 -1.13 13.05
N ASP A 420 24.33 -0.45 12.90
CA ASP A 420 25.17 -0.06 14.03
C ASP A 420 24.44 0.94 14.96
N ALA A 421 23.62 1.84 14.39
CA ALA A 421 22.89 2.86 15.14
C ALA A 421 21.49 2.40 15.64
N LEU A 422 20.73 1.76 14.76
CA LEU A 422 19.30 1.49 14.98
C LEU A 422 18.99 0.06 15.42
N LYS A 423 19.92 -0.84 15.26
CA LYS A 423 19.85 -2.28 15.57
C LYS A 423 18.80 -3.03 14.74
N ILE A 424 19.13 -4.27 14.41
CA ILE A 424 18.19 -5.19 13.75
C ILE A 424 17.19 -5.67 14.79
N ARG A 425 15.92 -5.62 14.46
CA ARG A 425 14.83 -6.12 15.31
C ARG A 425 14.87 -7.64 15.39
N HIS A 426 15.14 -8.15 16.57
CA HIS A 426 15.16 -9.58 16.85
C HIS A 426 14.81 -9.85 18.33
N PRO A 427 13.98 -10.85 18.65
CA PRO A 427 13.55 -11.11 20.03
C PRO A 427 14.70 -11.49 20.96
N THR A 428 15.75 -12.11 20.42
CA THR A 428 16.95 -12.51 21.19
C THR A 428 18.09 -11.54 20.85
N PRO A 429 18.67 -10.84 21.84
CA PRO A 429 19.83 -9.99 21.61
C PRO A 429 21.04 -10.74 21.11
N ASP A 430 21.69 -10.23 20.08
CA ASP A 430 22.98 -10.71 19.60
C ASP A 430 23.86 -9.51 19.16
N PRO A 431 24.82 -9.08 20.01
CA PRO A 431 25.69 -7.96 19.71
C PRO A 431 26.59 -8.18 18.48
N LEU A 432 26.91 -9.44 18.13
CA LEU A 432 27.73 -9.75 16.95
C LEU A 432 27.02 -9.35 15.64
N TYR A 433 25.71 -9.50 15.62
CA TYR A 433 24.87 -9.18 14.45
C TYR A 433 24.05 -7.91 14.62
N ASN A 434 24.35 -7.07 15.62
CA ASN A 434 23.58 -5.87 15.93
C ASN A 434 22.08 -6.13 16.19
N GLN A 435 21.72 -7.28 16.77
CA GLN A 435 20.34 -7.70 17.01
C GLN A 435 19.87 -7.33 18.42
N GLU A 436 18.70 -6.67 18.50
CA GLU A 436 18.08 -6.32 19.78
C GLU A 436 16.53 -6.31 19.67
N PRO A 437 15.81 -6.63 20.77
CA PRO A 437 14.35 -6.57 20.81
C PRO A 437 13.79 -5.15 20.53
N GLY A 438 14.56 -4.11 20.85
CA GLY A 438 14.22 -2.71 20.58
C GLY A 438 14.69 -2.18 19.22
N GLY A 439 15.21 -3.02 18.35
CA GLY A 439 15.74 -2.63 17.05
C GLY A 439 14.68 -1.99 16.14
N GLN A 440 15.12 -1.08 15.27
CA GLN A 440 14.28 -0.37 14.30
C GLN A 440 14.55 -0.80 12.85
N VAL A 441 15.37 -1.84 12.64
CA VAL A 441 15.65 -2.42 11.33
C VAL A 441 14.96 -3.78 11.23
N TYR A 442 14.15 -3.95 10.22
CA TYR A 442 13.41 -5.18 9.92
C TYR A 442 13.94 -5.79 8.62
N GLU A 443 14.66 -6.89 8.74
CA GLU A 443 15.37 -7.56 7.63
C GLU A 443 14.88 -9.01 7.37
N PRO A 444 13.57 -9.27 7.12
CA PRO A 444 13.17 -10.57 6.62
C PRO A 444 13.56 -10.71 5.16
N LEU A 445 13.98 -11.88 4.72
CA LEU A 445 14.22 -12.16 3.30
C LEU A 445 12.87 -12.30 2.55
N ASN A 446 12.16 -11.18 2.45
CA ASN A 446 10.82 -11.08 1.84
C ASN A 446 10.54 -9.61 1.47
N GLU A 447 10.68 -9.27 0.20
CA GLU A 447 10.53 -7.90 -0.31
C GLU A 447 9.10 -7.38 -0.14
N ASP A 448 8.09 -8.24 -0.32
CA ASP A 448 6.68 -7.87 -0.13
C ASP A 448 6.40 -7.47 1.32
N ALA A 449 6.90 -8.25 2.30
CA ALA A 449 6.77 -7.93 3.72
C ALA A 449 7.48 -6.60 4.07
N CYS A 450 8.67 -6.37 3.50
CA CYS A 450 9.43 -5.14 3.70
C CYS A 450 8.72 -3.92 3.11
N ALA A 451 8.32 -3.99 1.84
CA ALA A 451 7.59 -2.93 1.14
C ALA A 451 6.24 -2.66 1.81
N GLY A 452 5.52 -3.74 2.17
CA GLY A 452 4.21 -3.68 2.79
C GLY A 452 4.22 -3.02 4.16
N LEU A 453 5.16 -3.39 5.02
CA LEU A 453 5.30 -2.77 6.34
C LEU A 453 5.68 -1.28 6.21
N ALA A 454 6.64 -0.95 5.35
CA ALA A 454 7.04 0.44 5.13
C ALA A 454 5.88 1.31 4.61
N ALA A 455 5.13 0.81 3.63
CA ALA A 455 3.96 1.50 3.08
C ALA A 455 2.83 1.65 4.12
N GLY A 456 2.60 0.61 4.93
CA GLY A 456 1.63 0.64 6.03
C GLY A 456 2.00 1.67 7.09
N LEU A 457 3.25 1.71 7.53
CA LEU A 457 3.74 2.69 8.50
C LEU A 457 3.52 4.12 8.01
N ALA A 458 3.79 4.39 6.73
CA ALA A 458 3.54 5.70 6.14
C ALA A 458 2.05 6.07 6.17
N LEU A 459 1.14 5.14 5.85
CA LEU A 459 -0.31 5.36 5.96
C LEU A 459 -0.75 5.72 7.39
N PHE A 460 -0.10 5.15 8.40
CA PHE A 460 -0.40 5.41 9.82
C PHE A 460 0.45 6.54 10.43
N GLY A 461 1.05 7.39 9.61
CA GLY A 461 1.70 8.64 10.04
C GLY A 461 3.15 8.49 10.51
N SER A 462 3.76 7.31 10.42
CA SER A 462 5.17 7.09 10.76
C SER A 462 6.05 7.10 9.51
N ARG A 463 7.18 7.77 9.58
CA ARG A 463 8.21 7.66 8.54
C ARG A 463 8.82 6.27 8.54
N SER A 464 9.18 5.81 7.35
CA SER A 464 9.81 4.52 7.12
C SER A 464 10.73 4.61 5.91
N LEU A 465 11.61 3.63 5.76
CA LEU A 465 12.44 3.48 4.58
C LEU A 465 12.42 2.01 4.15
N TRP A 466 12.01 1.74 2.92
CA TRP A 466 12.20 0.45 2.29
C TRP A 466 13.46 0.47 1.42
N LEU A 467 14.40 -0.42 1.73
CA LEU A 467 15.60 -0.67 0.94
C LEU A 467 15.43 -2.01 0.19
N SER A 468 15.87 -2.07 -1.06
CA SER A 468 15.96 -3.31 -1.83
C SER A 468 17.06 -3.22 -2.89
N TYR A 469 17.54 -4.37 -3.34
CA TYR A 469 18.26 -4.42 -4.60
C TYR A 469 17.31 -4.08 -5.75
N GLU A 470 17.81 -3.32 -6.69
CA GLU A 470 17.03 -2.86 -7.83
C GLU A 470 16.30 -4.00 -8.55
N SER A 471 16.98 -5.13 -8.74
CA SER A 471 16.42 -6.30 -9.44
C SER A 471 15.27 -7.00 -8.70
N PHE A 472 15.18 -6.86 -7.37
CA PHE A 472 14.16 -7.54 -6.56
C PHE A 472 13.03 -6.60 -6.14
N ALA A 473 13.20 -5.30 -6.28
CA ALA A 473 12.20 -4.30 -5.94
C ALA A 473 10.85 -4.49 -6.67
N ILE A 474 10.83 -5.24 -7.76
CA ILE A 474 9.60 -5.61 -8.48
C ILE A 474 8.60 -6.35 -7.60
N ASN A 475 9.06 -7.15 -6.62
CA ASN A 475 8.20 -7.92 -5.74
C ASN A 475 7.37 -7.03 -4.80
N GLY A 476 7.91 -5.88 -4.38
CA GLY A 476 7.19 -4.92 -3.54
C GLY A 476 6.46 -3.80 -4.33
N TRP A 477 6.66 -3.72 -5.64
CA TRP A 477 6.07 -2.65 -6.46
C TRP A 477 4.53 -2.56 -6.38
N PRO A 478 3.76 -3.66 -6.41
CA PRO A 478 2.29 -3.58 -6.43
C PRO A 478 1.71 -2.87 -5.19
N ILE A 479 2.27 -3.11 -4.02
CA ILE A 479 1.78 -2.47 -2.79
C ILE A 479 2.18 -0.99 -2.73
N ILE A 480 3.39 -0.65 -3.20
CA ILE A 480 3.83 0.74 -3.30
C ILE A 480 2.93 1.52 -4.26
N GLN A 481 2.57 0.93 -5.41
CA GLN A 481 1.63 1.53 -6.36
C GLN A 481 0.26 1.78 -5.71
N THR A 482 -0.32 0.77 -5.07
CA THR A 482 -1.63 0.87 -4.42
C THR A 482 -1.65 2.00 -3.39
N VAL A 483 -0.64 2.04 -2.51
CA VAL A 483 -0.58 3.00 -1.41
C VAL A 483 -0.32 4.42 -1.93
N THR A 484 0.62 4.61 -2.84
CA THR A 484 0.94 5.95 -3.34
C THR A 484 -0.18 6.56 -4.18
N GLN A 485 -0.92 5.75 -4.94
CA GLN A 485 -2.13 6.22 -5.62
C GLN A 485 -3.23 6.62 -4.64
N ALA A 486 -3.47 5.80 -3.60
CA ALA A 486 -4.42 6.17 -2.55
C ALA A 486 -4.00 7.44 -1.79
N MET A 487 -2.71 7.60 -1.53
CA MET A 487 -2.15 8.80 -0.89
C MET A 487 -2.39 10.08 -1.70
N ALA A 488 -2.44 10.01 -3.02
CA ALA A 488 -2.75 11.19 -3.85
C ALA A 488 -4.11 11.79 -3.51
N GLU A 489 -5.07 10.97 -3.13
CA GLU A 489 -6.44 11.36 -2.78
C GLU A 489 -6.63 11.69 -1.30
N LEU A 490 -5.68 11.33 -0.42
CA LEU A 490 -5.76 11.59 1.02
C LEU A 490 -5.68 13.09 1.32
N ARG A 491 -6.64 13.60 2.10
CA ARG A 491 -6.63 14.98 2.61
C ARG A 491 -5.75 15.14 3.84
N ARG A 492 -5.67 14.11 4.70
CA ARG A 492 -4.73 14.13 5.84
C ARG A 492 -3.30 14.03 5.32
N ARG A 493 -2.36 14.64 6.02
CA ARG A 493 -0.95 14.61 5.69
C ARG A 493 -0.30 13.35 6.28
N THR A 494 0.20 12.48 5.43
CA THR A 494 1.02 11.31 5.79
C THR A 494 2.44 11.50 5.28
N PRO A 495 3.47 10.91 5.92
CA PRO A 495 4.81 10.93 5.33
C PRO A 495 4.80 10.26 3.95
N ALA A 496 5.75 10.61 3.11
CA ALA A 496 5.97 9.88 1.86
C ALA A 496 6.33 8.42 2.15
N VAL A 497 5.95 7.52 1.25
CA VAL A 497 6.55 6.18 1.17
C VAL A 497 7.93 6.36 0.53
N VAL A 498 8.99 6.13 1.29
CA VAL A 498 10.36 6.32 0.82
C VAL A 498 10.97 4.96 0.51
N CYS A 499 11.42 4.80 -0.73
CA CYS A 499 12.13 3.61 -1.19
C CYS A 499 13.54 4.01 -1.64
N MET A 500 14.53 3.14 -1.40
CA MET A 500 15.83 3.26 -2.02
C MET A 500 16.19 1.95 -2.71
N PHE A 501 16.55 2.03 -3.98
CA PHE A 501 17.05 0.91 -4.74
C PHE A 501 18.54 1.09 -4.98
N THR A 502 19.30 0.08 -4.60
CA THR A 502 20.76 0.04 -4.70
C THR A 502 21.20 -1.27 -5.35
N ALA A 503 22.50 -1.49 -5.42
CA ALA A 503 23.05 -2.65 -6.11
C ALA A 503 22.46 -2.78 -7.53
N GLY A 504 22.48 -1.66 -8.27
CA GLY A 504 21.94 -1.57 -9.62
C GLY A 504 22.56 -2.57 -10.60
N ALA A 505 21.96 -2.72 -11.78
CA ALA A 505 22.37 -3.73 -12.76
C ALA A 505 23.88 -3.71 -13.06
N LEU A 506 24.50 -2.52 -13.14
CA LEU A 506 25.95 -2.37 -13.36
C LEU A 506 26.81 -2.89 -12.19
N GLU A 507 26.30 -2.82 -10.95
CA GLU A 507 26.98 -3.34 -9.75
C GLU A 507 26.83 -4.85 -9.56
N GLN A 508 25.83 -5.45 -10.22
CA GLN A 508 25.46 -6.86 -10.06
C GLN A 508 26.02 -7.78 -11.13
N GLY A 509 26.99 -7.31 -11.90
CA GLY A 509 27.54 -8.08 -13.03
C GLY A 509 28.05 -9.47 -12.65
N ARG A 510 28.67 -9.62 -11.47
CA ARG A 510 29.17 -10.92 -10.98
C ARG A 510 28.07 -11.90 -10.62
N ASN A 511 26.88 -11.44 -10.27
CA ASN A 511 25.74 -12.26 -9.89
C ASN A 511 24.92 -12.77 -11.09
N GLY A 512 25.19 -12.27 -12.29
CA GLY A 512 24.56 -12.71 -13.53
C GLY A 512 23.16 -12.13 -13.76
N TRP A 513 22.45 -12.64 -14.75
CA TRP A 513 21.21 -12.07 -15.31
C TRP A 513 20.09 -11.84 -14.29
N THR A 514 19.96 -12.70 -13.28
CA THR A 514 18.89 -12.60 -12.30
C THR A 514 19.01 -11.35 -11.42
N HIS A 515 20.20 -10.75 -11.37
CA HIS A 515 20.50 -9.57 -10.59
C HIS A 515 20.78 -8.33 -11.46
N GLN A 516 20.94 -8.48 -12.77
CA GLN A 516 21.20 -7.40 -13.71
C GLN A 516 19.90 -6.94 -14.36
N ARG A 517 18.94 -6.44 -13.56
CA ARG A 517 17.56 -6.19 -13.98
C ARG A 517 17.06 -4.81 -13.54
N PRO A 518 17.38 -3.73 -14.31
CA PRO A 518 16.95 -2.37 -13.99
C PRO A 518 15.53 -2.05 -14.46
N GLU A 519 14.75 -3.04 -14.92
CA GLU A 519 13.41 -2.82 -15.50
C GLU A 519 12.42 -2.19 -14.52
N ILE A 520 12.67 -2.29 -13.21
CA ILE A 520 11.82 -1.66 -12.20
C ILE A 520 11.75 -0.14 -12.38
N GLU A 521 12.80 0.49 -12.92
CA GLU A 521 12.80 1.91 -13.25
C GLU A 521 11.73 2.27 -14.30
N ASN A 522 11.39 1.36 -15.23
CA ASN A 522 10.31 1.56 -16.20
C ASN A 522 8.94 1.62 -15.50
N PHE A 523 8.70 0.75 -14.51
CA PHE A 523 7.43 0.72 -13.77
C PHE A 523 7.26 2.01 -12.96
N PHE A 524 8.26 2.39 -12.17
CA PHE A 524 8.24 3.64 -11.44
C PHE A 524 8.35 4.86 -12.37
N GLY A 525 9.06 4.75 -13.50
CA GLY A 525 9.13 5.77 -14.53
C GLY A 525 7.75 6.12 -15.11
N ALA A 526 6.91 5.12 -15.39
CA ALA A 526 5.53 5.35 -15.80
C ALA A 526 4.72 6.05 -14.71
N MET A 527 4.95 5.74 -13.44
CA MET A 527 4.28 6.40 -12.31
C MET A 527 4.73 7.85 -12.07
N MET A 528 5.88 8.27 -12.55
CA MET A 528 6.29 9.68 -12.50
C MET A 528 5.34 10.58 -13.31
N ARG A 529 4.79 10.08 -14.39
CA ARG A 529 3.86 10.81 -15.25
C ARG A 529 2.39 10.51 -14.92
N ASN A 530 2.06 9.24 -14.72
CA ASN A 530 0.69 8.76 -14.59
C ASN A 530 0.30 8.40 -13.15
N GLY A 531 1.20 8.51 -12.20
CA GLY A 531 0.99 8.19 -10.79
C GLY A 531 1.51 9.28 -9.87
N ASN A 532 1.60 8.95 -8.60
CA ASN A 532 2.01 9.85 -7.53
C ASN A 532 3.38 9.45 -6.95
N VAL A 533 4.36 9.25 -7.83
CA VAL A 533 5.72 8.81 -7.47
C VAL A 533 6.76 9.72 -8.10
N TYR A 534 7.83 10.00 -7.35
CA TYR A 534 9.05 10.64 -7.81
C TYR A 534 10.17 9.61 -7.85
N LEU A 535 10.85 9.53 -8.97
CA LEU A 535 12.04 8.71 -9.14
C LEU A 535 13.25 9.64 -9.18
N LEU A 536 14.15 9.50 -8.21
CA LEU A 536 15.29 10.39 -8.02
C LEU A 536 16.61 9.67 -8.33
N PHE A 537 17.46 10.31 -9.10
CA PHE A 537 18.77 9.80 -9.51
C PHE A 537 19.89 10.76 -9.02
N PRO A 538 20.23 10.73 -7.72
CA PRO A 538 21.32 11.57 -7.20
C PRO A 538 22.66 11.14 -7.79
N PRO A 539 23.46 12.07 -8.34
CA PRO A 539 24.73 11.75 -8.99
C PRO A 539 25.89 11.45 -8.02
N ASP A 540 25.76 11.77 -6.74
CA ASP A 540 26.82 11.67 -5.75
C ASP A 540 26.35 11.70 -4.29
N ALA A 541 27.29 11.66 -3.36
CA ALA A 541 27.04 11.63 -1.93
C ALA A 541 26.39 12.91 -1.36
N ASN A 542 26.61 14.09 -1.94
CA ASN A 542 25.88 15.31 -1.53
C ASN A 542 24.45 15.28 -2.06
N ALA A 543 24.27 14.85 -3.29
CA ALA A 543 22.95 14.81 -3.93
C ALA A 543 22.01 13.75 -3.32
N ILE A 544 22.51 12.60 -2.86
CA ILE A 544 21.67 11.61 -2.21
C ILE A 544 21.17 12.10 -0.84
N GLN A 545 21.99 12.86 -0.10
CA GLN A 545 21.55 13.50 1.14
C GLN A 545 20.44 14.52 0.87
N ALA A 546 20.57 15.30 -0.22
CA ALA A 546 19.53 16.24 -0.65
C ALA A 546 18.24 15.52 -1.08
N ALA A 547 18.37 14.41 -1.81
CA ALA A 547 17.24 13.59 -2.23
C ALA A 547 16.50 12.98 -1.03
N TYR A 548 17.23 12.47 -0.03
CA TYR A 548 16.63 11.90 1.17
C TYR A 548 15.98 12.98 2.04
N ALA A 549 16.60 14.14 2.23
CA ALA A 549 15.98 15.27 2.93
C ALA A 549 14.67 15.71 2.24
N HIS A 550 14.66 15.79 0.91
CA HIS A 550 13.45 16.07 0.12
C HIS A 550 12.37 14.99 0.33
N ALA A 551 12.77 13.71 0.38
CA ALA A 551 11.86 12.60 0.63
C ALA A 551 11.20 12.69 2.01
N LEU A 552 11.96 13.06 3.05
CA LEU A 552 11.47 13.23 4.42
C LEU A 552 10.49 14.40 4.57
N ASP A 553 10.66 15.48 3.78
CA ASP A 553 9.76 16.64 3.75
C ASP A 553 8.52 16.42 2.88
N SER A 554 8.55 15.39 2.04
CA SER A 554 7.44 15.05 1.14
C SER A 554 6.31 14.37 1.90
N VAL A 555 5.07 14.70 1.52
CA VAL A 555 3.86 14.09 2.09
C VAL A 555 2.97 13.53 1.00
N ASN A 556 2.26 12.45 1.32
CA ASN A 556 1.26 11.80 0.47
C ASN A 556 1.80 11.43 -0.92
N LYS A 557 3.05 10.97 -1.00
CA LYS A 557 3.73 10.64 -2.26
C LYS A 557 4.58 9.38 -2.10
N GLY A 558 4.96 8.78 -3.22
CA GLY A 558 6.05 7.83 -3.29
C GLY A 558 7.33 8.54 -3.72
N ILE A 559 8.42 8.31 -3.01
CA ILE A 559 9.75 8.80 -3.38
C ILE A 559 10.68 7.58 -3.50
N VAL A 560 11.19 7.36 -4.69
CA VAL A 560 12.13 6.29 -5.00
C VAL A 560 13.48 6.91 -5.32
N ILE A 561 14.50 6.55 -4.58
CA ILE A 561 15.89 6.99 -4.79
C ILE A 561 16.67 5.81 -5.39
N VAL A 562 17.26 6.01 -6.56
CA VAL A 562 18.13 5.01 -7.22
C VAL A 562 19.57 5.50 -7.12
N ALA A 563 20.40 4.74 -6.40
CA ALA A 563 21.79 5.11 -6.18
C ALA A 563 22.67 3.89 -5.89
N SER A 564 23.94 4.00 -6.25
CA SER A 564 24.91 2.93 -6.09
C SER A 564 25.45 2.81 -4.66
N LYS A 565 26.06 1.67 -4.40
CA LYS A 565 26.87 1.36 -3.21
C LYS A 565 28.39 1.41 -3.49
N SER A 566 28.75 1.93 -4.66
CA SER A 566 30.15 2.04 -5.11
C SER A 566 30.81 3.36 -4.70
N LEU A 567 32.13 3.36 -4.62
CA LEU A 567 32.91 4.58 -4.31
C LEU A 567 33.00 5.46 -5.57
N LEU A 568 32.30 6.58 -5.57
CA LEU A 568 32.15 7.47 -6.71
C LEU A 568 32.67 8.89 -6.43
N PRO A 569 33.06 9.67 -7.48
CA PRO A 569 33.41 11.08 -7.34
C PRO A 569 32.18 11.92 -6.92
N VAL A 570 32.44 12.98 -6.19
CA VAL A 570 31.46 14.03 -5.86
C VAL A 570 31.50 15.11 -6.95
N TYR A 571 30.38 15.46 -7.51
CA TYR A 571 30.21 16.38 -8.63
C TYR A 571 29.56 17.71 -8.24
N MET A 572 28.71 17.71 -7.20
CA MET A 572 27.91 18.86 -6.77
C MET A 572 28.28 19.27 -5.34
N THR A 573 28.27 20.56 -5.09
CA THR A 573 28.21 21.08 -3.72
C THR A 573 26.86 20.77 -3.08
N PRO A 574 26.71 20.82 -1.74
CA PRO A 574 25.42 20.59 -1.08
C PRO A 574 24.29 21.53 -1.56
N ASP A 575 24.61 22.79 -1.91
CA ASP A 575 23.61 23.75 -2.38
C ASP A 575 23.17 23.50 -3.83
N GLU A 576 24.10 23.13 -4.71
CA GLU A 576 23.80 22.69 -6.07
C GLU A 576 22.95 21.41 -6.04
N ALA A 577 23.28 20.46 -5.16
CA ALA A 577 22.53 19.23 -4.96
C ALA A 577 21.07 19.49 -4.52
N ARG A 578 20.86 20.36 -3.52
CA ARG A 578 19.51 20.76 -3.09
C ARG A 578 18.72 21.42 -4.23
N THR A 579 19.39 22.27 -5.00
CA THR A 579 18.79 22.94 -6.14
C THR A 579 18.39 21.93 -7.22
N ALA A 580 19.29 21.01 -7.59
CA ALA A 580 19.01 19.99 -8.60
C ALA A 580 17.85 19.07 -8.23
N VAL A 581 17.74 18.63 -6.97
CA VAL A 581 16.58 17.85 -6.49
C VAL A 581 15.28 18.64 -6.61
N ARG A 582 15.29 19.93 -6.25
CA ARG A 582 14.11 20.80 -6.28
C ARG A 582 13.69 21.15 -7.70
N THR A 583 14.62 21.46 -8.60
CA THR A 583 14.34 21.94 -9.96
C THR A 583 14.28 20.83 -11.01
N GLY A 584 14.85 19.65 -10.71
CA GLY A 584 14.83 18.49 -11.60
C GLY A 584 16.18 18.08 -12.16
N ALA A 585 17.09 19.02 -12.37
CA ALA A 585 18.42 18.77 -12.92
C ALA A 585 19.46 19.79 -12.42
N GLY A 586 20.72 19.40 -12.50
CA GLY A 586 21.84 20.27 -12.19
C GLY A 586 23.00 20.07 -13.17
N MET A 587 23.71 21.15 -13.49
CA MET A 587 24.91 21.12 -14.31
C MET A 587 26.08 20.61 -13.48
N VAL A 588 26.75 19.55 -13.93
CA VAL A 588 27.93 18.99 -13.27
C VAL A 588 29.22 19.39 -13.98
N HIS A 589 29.14 19.81 -15.24
CA HIS A 589 30.30 20.26 -16.01
C HIS A 589 29.87 21.10 -17.20
N ALA A 590 30.63 22.15 -17.49
CA ALA A 590 30.51 22.93 -18.72
C ALA A 590 31.90 23.52 -19.08
N ALA A 591 32.37 23.23 -20.28
CA ALA A 591 33.65 23.74 -20.80
C ALA A 591 33.70 23.76 -22.34
N GLY A 592 34.77 24.32 -22.89
CA GLY A 592 35.02 24.41 -24.33
C GLY A 592 34.60 25.73 -24.97
N THR A 593 35.06 25.96 -26.20
CA THR A 593 34.94 27.24 -26.91
C THR A 593 33.71 27.31 -27.83
N GLY A 594 33.14 26.15 -28.20
CA GLY A 594 32.00 26.06 -29.11
C GLY A 594 32.33 26.26 -30.59
N GLN A 595 33.57 26.37 -30.98
CA GLN A 595 33.94 26.51 -32.40
C GLN A 595 33.57 25.27 -33.24
N GLY A 596 33.53 24.09 -32.58
CA GLY A 596 33.15 22.81 -33.20
C GLY A 596 31.69 22.41 -33.00
N GLY A 597 30.83 23.26 -32.37
CA GLY A 597 29.46 22.98 -32.03
C GLY A 597 29.24 22.72 -30.52
N ARG A 598 27.98 22.76 -30.11
CA ARG A 598 27.57 22.57 -28.70
C ARG A 598 26.93 21.19 -28.51
N ILE A 599 27.47 20.42 -27.59
CA ILE A 599 27.04 19.08 -27.22
C ILE A 599 26.52 19.09 -25.77
N VAL A 600 25.36 18.50 -25.55
CA VAL A 600 24.78 18.34 -24.21
C VAL A 600 24.63 16.85 -23.90
N PHE A 601 25.17 16.42 -22.78
CA PHE A 601 24.89 15.12 -22.18
C PHE A 601 23.85 15.28 -21.07
N ALA A 602 22.70 14.59 -21.18
CA ALA A 602 21.68 14.51 -20.13
C ALA A 602 21.76 13.13 -19.48
N VAL A 603 22.10 13.08 -18.18
CA VAL A 603 22.54 11.84 -17.52
C VAL A 603 21.63 11.50 -16.35
N THR A 604 21.11 10.25 -16.30
CA THR A 604 20.49 9.63 -15.15
C THR A 604 21.36 8.48 -14.63
N GLY A 605 21.51 8.41 -13.31
CA GLY A 605 22.38 7.41 -12.65
C GLY A 605 23.80 7.91 -12.41
N ASP A 606 24.33 7.52 -11.29
CA ASP A 606 25.62 7.98 -10.76
C ASP A 606 26.83 7.29 -11.41
N MET A 607 26.75 5.97 -11.66
CA MET A 607 27.88 5.19 -12.20
C MET A 607 28.28 5.59 -13.62
N VAL A 608 27.33 6.02 -14.45
CA VAL A 608 27.58 6.39 -15.87
C VAL A 608 28.13 7.81 -16.05
N LEU A 609 28.14 8.61 -14.98
CA LEU A 609 28.74 9.95 -15.05
C LEU A 609 30.24 9.93 -15.32
N LEU A 610 30.96 8.96 -14.80
CA LEU A 610 32.43 8.88 -15.02
C LEU A 610 32.79 8.72 -16.52
N PRO A 611 32.25 7.74 -17.28
CA PRO A 611 32.50 7.66 -18.71
C PRO A 611 31.95 8.87 -19.49
N VAL A 612 30.83 9.47 -19.07
CA VAL A 612 30.34 10.72 -19.70
C VAL A 612 31.32 11.88 -19.52
N MET A 613 31.88 12.06 -18.32
CA MET A 613 32.89 13.08 -18.06
C MET A 613 34.17 12.87 -18.88
N GLN A 614 34.52 11.60 -19.14
CA GLN A 614 35.68 11.28 -20.00
C GLN A 614 35.35 11.63 -21.47
N ALA A 615 34.15 11.29 -21.95
CA ALA A 615 33.69 11.67 -23.30
C ALA A 615 33.67 13.21 -23.47
N ALA A 616 33.18 13.94 -22.47
CA ALA A 616 33.15 15.39 -22.47
C ALA A 616 34.54 15.97 -22.66
N ARG A 617 35.55 15.51 -21.91
CA ARG A 617 36.94 15.97 -22.00
C ARG A 617 37.59 15.69 -23.38
N GLN A 618 37.24 14.53 -24.01
CA GLN A 618 37.73 14.24 -25.36
C GLN A 618 37.17 15.25 -26.37
N LEU A 619 35.86 15.52 -26.33
CA LEU A 619 35.19 16.45 -27.23
C LEU A 619 35.64 17.93 -27.02
N GLU A 620 35.91 18.32 -25.78
CA GLU A 620 36.46 19.63 -25.44
C GLU A 620 37.88 19.82 -26.04
N GLY A 621 38.73 18.78 -25.97
CA GLY A 621 40.04 18.77 -26.59
C GLY A 621 39.98 18.94 -28.11
N GLU A 622 38.85 18.68 -28.74
CA GLU A 622 38.58 18.86 -30.17
C GLU A 622 37.93 20.22 -30.50
N GLY A 623 37.70 21.07 -29.50
CA GLY A 623 37.19 22.44 -29.67
C GLY A 623 35.65 22.55 -29.58
N HIS A 624 34.94 21.50 -29.17
CA HIS A 624 33.50 21.56 -28.92
C HIS A 624 33.17 22.24 -27.57
N ALA A 625 32.03 22.92 -27.47
CA ALA A 625 31.48 23.28 -26.19
C ALA A 625 30.67 22.10 -25.66
N VAL A 626 31.04 21.60 -24.48
CA VAL A 626 30.36 20.43 -23.90
C VAL A 626 29.75 20.79 -22.55
N GLN A 627 28.55 20.32 -22.35
CA GLN A 627 27.75 20.48 -21.14
C GLN A 627 27.29 19.12 -20.65
N VAL A 628 27.48 18.81 -19.37
CA VAL A 628 27.00 17.60 -18.71
C VAL A 628 25.99 17.99 -17.65
N VAL A 629 24.78 17.52 -17.79
CA VAL A 629 23.65 17.82 -16.90
C VAL A 629 23.17 16.53 -16.25
N SER A 630 23.23 16.47 -14.93
CA SER A 630 22.61 15.37 -14.17
C SER A 630 21.11 15.60 -14.03
N VAL A 631 20.32 14.65 -14.49
CA VAL A 631 18.87 14.61 -14.35
C VAL A 631 18.54 13.90 -13.03
N VAL A 632 18.31 14.70 -11.99
CA VAL A 632 18.14 14.21 -10.62
C VAL A 632 16.71 13.87 -10.28
N ASN A 633 15.75 14.69 -10.75
CA ASN A 633 14.33 14.53 -10.50
C ASN A 633 13.54 14.72 -11.82
N PRO A 634 13.46 13.68 -12.66
CA PRO A 634 12.86 13.77 -13.98
C PRO A 634 11.43 14.30 -13.98
N ARG A 635 10.62 14.01 -12.92
CA ARG A 635 9.25 14.51 -12.82
C ARG A 635 9.15 16.03 -12.93
N LYS A 636 10.12 16.75 -12.37
CA LYS A 636 10.17 18.23 -12.43
C LYS A 636 10.48 18.78 -13.81
N LEU A 637 10.95 17.95 -14.71
CA LEU A 637 11.28 18.31 -16.09
C LEU A 637 10.10 18.17 -17.07
N TYR A 638 9.00 17.53 -16.66
CA TYR A 638 7.75 17.57 -17.45
C TYR A 638 7.15 18.98 -17.45
N ARG A 639 6.28 19.27 -18.43
CA ARG A 639 5.39 20.42 -18.32
C ARG A 639 4.23 20.10 -17.39
N PRO A 640 3.64 21.06 -16.67
CA PRO A 640 2.55 20.80 -15.74
C PRO A 640 1.39 20.00 -16.37
N GLY A 641 1.06 20.27 -17.64
CA GLY A 641 -0.01 19.56 -18.36
C GLY A 641 0.30 18.12 -18.79
N ASP A 642 1.56 17.70 -18.70
CA ASP A 642 2.00 16.35 -19.07
C ASP A 642 1.91 15.36 -17.91
N VAL A 643 1.63 15.85 -16.69
CA VAL A 643 1.55 15.06 -15.46
C VAL A 643 0.09 14.91 -15.05
N ALA A 644 -0.38 13.66 -14.91
CA ALA A 644 -1.79 13.36 -14.66
C ALA A 644 -2.18 13.40 -13.17
N TRP A 645 -1.27 13.03 -12.28
CA TRP A 645 -1.55 12.87 -10.86
C TRP A 645 -0.73 13.83 -10.01
N ASP A 646 -1.37 14.38 -8.99
CA ASP A 646 -0.74 15.19 -7.97
C ASP A 646 -1.45 14.95 -6.63
N SER A 647 -0.74 15.14 -5.53
CA SER A 647 -1.29 14.98 -4.20
C SER A 647 -2.17 16.16 -3.80
N VAL A 648 -3.37 15.87 -3.32
CA VAL A 648 -4.29 16.90 -2.79
C VAL A 648 -3.70 17.60 -1.56
N ALA A 649 -2.96 16.85 -0.72
CA ALA A 649 -2.38 17.38 0.53
C ALA A 649 -1.09 18.17 0.31
N GLN A 650 -0.35 17.87 -0.76
CA GLN A 650 0.88 18.58 -1.13
C GLN A 650 1.05 18.57 -2.65
N PRO A 651 0.52 19.57 -3.36
CA PRO A 651 0.77 19.75 -4.78
C PRO A 651 2.26 19.79 -5.13
N ASP A 652 2.60 19.39 -6.35
CA ASP A 652 3.99 19.29 -6.83
C ASP A 652 4.79 20.60 -6.77
N GLY A 653 4.11 21.76 -6.70
CA GLY A 653 4.75 23.04 -6.82
C GLY A 653 5.23 23.30 -8.27
N GLU A 654 6.21 24.18 -8.42
CA GLU A 654 6.69 24.59 -9.72
C GLU A 654 7.49 23.50 -10.43
N PHE A 655 7.23 23.34 -11.72
CA PHE A 655 8.03 22.56 -12.67
C PHE A 655 9.09 23.46 -13.30
N MET A 656 10.16 22.88 -13.83
CA MET A 656 11.22 23.65 -14.50
C MET A 656 10.63 24.45 -15.67
N SER A 657 10.89 25.78 -15.69
CA SER A 657 10.44 26.66 -16.75
C SER A 657 11.07 26.28 -18.10
N ASP A 658 10.44 26.67 -19.22
CA ASP A 658 11.04 26.44 -20.55
C ASP A 658 12.36 27.21 -20.72
N SER A 659 12.52 28.37 -20.07
CA SER A 659 13.79 29.12 -20.08
C SER A 659 14.90 28.36 -19.40
N ASP A 660 14.67 27.89 -18.17
CA ASP A 660 15.69 27.17 -17.40
C ASP A 660 16.00 25.80 -18.03
N PHE A 661 14.95 25.14 -18.56
CA PHE A 661 15.13 23.90 -19.29
C PHE A 661 16.04 24.08 -20.51
N ASN A 662 15.76 25.10 -21.34
CA ASN A 662 16.55 25.35 -22.53
C ASN A 662 17.99 25.77 -22.16
N ALA A 663 18.20 26.51 -21.08
CA ALA A 663 19.55 26.86 -20.62
C ALA A 663 20.41 25.62 -20.29
N LEU A 664 19.77 24.54 -19.78
CA LEU A 664 20.45 23.30 -19.45
C LEU A 664 20.56 22.32 -20.65
N PHE A 665 19.54 22.25 -21.52
CA PHE A 665 19.44 21.17 -22.49
C PHE A 665 19.48 21.61 -23.97
N ASP A 666 19.66 22.90 -24.25
CA ASP A 666 19.80 23.37 -25.61
C ASP A 666 21.23 23.16 -26.15
N GLY A 667 21.34 22.58 -27.33
CA GLY A 667 22.60 22.31 -28.02
C GLY A 667 22.38 21.89 -29.47
N ASP A 668 23.46 21.78 -30.25
CA ASP A 668 23.40 21.22 -31.61
C ASP A 668 23.13 19.71 -31.58
N VAL A 669 23.64 19.06 -30.52
CA VAL A 669 23.47 17.62 -30.25
C VAL A 669 23.10 17.42 -28.78
N LEU A 670 22.11 16.57 -28.51
CA LEU A 670 21.81 16.08 -27.19
C LEU A 670 21.98 14.56 -27.13
N ILE A 671 22.75 14.09 -26.18
CA ILE A 671 22.93 12.67 -25.88
C ILE A 671 22.36 12.38 -24.50
N GLY A 672 21.27 11.59 -24.44
CA GLY A 672 20.76 11.02 -23.21
C GLY A 672 21.62 9.83 -22.79
N VAL A 673 21.97 9.74 -21.50
CA VAL A 673 22.72 8.60 -20.95
C VAL A 673 22.03 8.10 -19.68
N SER A 674 21.75 6.81 -19.60
CA SER A 674 21.15 6.18 -18.42
C SER A 674 21.92 4.91 -18.04
N GLY A 675 22.16 4.73 -16.74
CA GLY A 675 22.69 3.48 -16.18
C GLY A 675 21.68 2.32 -16.24
N GLY A 676 20.38 2.65 -16.28
CA GLY A 676 19.27 1.76 -16.47
C GLY A 676 18.54 1.98 -17.80
N PRO A 677 17.20 1.82 -17.88
CA PRO A 677 16.41 2.09 -19.06
C PRO A 677 16.33 3.58 -19.39
N SER A 678 15.86 3.90 -20.59
CA SER A 678 15.75 5.29 -21.07
C SER A 678 14.52 6.04 -20.54
N ALA A 679 13.55 5.37 -19.93
CA ALA A 679 12.29 5.98 -19.48
C ALA A 679 12.48 7.23 -18.60
N PRO A 680 13.43 7.29 -17.65
CA PRO A 680 13.66 8.50 -16.86
C PRO A 680 14.11 9.73 -17.64
N LEU A 681 14.64 9.54 -18.86
CA LEU A 681 15.04 10.62 -19.77
C LEU A 681 13.89 11.15 -20.64
N GLU A 682 12.70 10.53 -20.61
CA GLU A 682 11.56 10.92 -21.42
C GLU A 682 11.28 12.43 -21.40
N PRO A 683 11.19 13.11 -20.24
CA PRO A 683 10.86 14.53 -20.22
C PRO A 683 11.94 15.41 -20.91
N VAL A 684 13.21 15.00 -20.86
CA VAL A 684 14.29 15.69 -21.57
C VAL A 684 14.13 15.51 -23.07
N LEU A 685 13.93 14.27 -23.52
CA LEU A 685 13.79 13.93 -24.95
C LEU A 685 12.56 14.55 -25.61
N LEU A 686 11.47 14.73 -24.85
CA LEU A 686 10.23 15.34 -25.35
C LEU A 686 10.31 16.87 -25.43
N ARG A 687 11.09 17.52 -24.56
CA ARG A 687 11.14 19.00 -24.47
C ARG A 687 12.32 19.63 -25.20
N THR A 688 13.43 18.88 -25.39
CA THR A 688 14.66 19.43 -25.99
C THR A 688 14.39 19.98 -27.39
N ARG A 689 15.06 21.08 -27.72
CA ARG A 689 15.11 21.68 -29.05
C ARG A 689 16.32 21.25 -29.85
N ALA A 690 17.20 20.43 -29.28
CA ALA A 690 18.36 19.91 -29.98
C ALA A 690 17.91 19.22 -31.28
N PRO A 691 18.41 19.65 -32.43
CA PRO A 691 17.98 19.09 -33.73
C PRO A 691 18.40 17.64 -33.91
N ARG A 692 19.43 17.22 -33.18
CA ARG A 692 19.94 15.85 -33.21
C ARG A 692 20.08 15.31 -31.82
N ARG A 693 19.62 14.10 -31.66
CA ARG A 693 19.60 13.44 -30.36
C ARG A 693 19.79 11.93 -30.49
N ASP A 694 20.40 11.35 -29.48
CA ASP A 694 20.53 9.91 -29.33
C ASP A 694 20.51 9.53 -27.85
N VAL A 695 20.35 8.24 -27.55
CA VAL A 695 20.25 7.73 -26.18
C VAL A 695 21.15 6.50 -26.02
N PHE A 696 22.00 6.55 -25.01
CA PHE A 696 22.76 5.42 -24.49
C PHE A 696 22.13 4.95 -23.17
N CYS A 697 21.71 3.70 -23.13
CA CYS A 697 21.05 3.14 -21.95
C CYS A 697 21.32 1.65 -21.86
N TRP A 698 20.89 1.03 -20.77
CA TRP A 698 20.93 -0.41 -20.59
C TRP A 698 20.20 -1.12 -21.73
N LYS A 699 20.81 -2.13 -22.33
CA LYS A 699 20.27 -2.94 -23.42
C LYS A 699 20.19 -4.41 -23.09
N ARG A 700 21.21 -4.93 -22.36
CA ARG A 700 21.29 -6.34 -22.00
C ARG A 700 22.21 -6.59 -20.81
N GLY A 701 21.89 -7.66 -20.07
CA GLY A 701 22.81 -8.26 -19.11
C GLY A 701 23.73 -9.31 -19.73
N GLU A 702 24.61 -9.87 -18.93
CA GLU A 702 25.52 -10.96 -19.29
C GLU A 702 25.57 -12.01 -18.16
N THR A 703 26.07 -13.21 -18.45
CA THR A 703 26.15 -14.32 -17.48
C THR A 703 26.96 -13.98 -16.23
N THR A 704 28.12 -13.35 -16.43
CA THR A 704 28.94 -12.70 -15.39
C THR A 704 29.85 -11.71 -16.07
N ALA A 705 29.99 -10.52 -15.48
CA ALA A 705 30.84 -9.46 -15.99
C ALA A 705 31.23 -8.49 -14.86
N SER A 706 32.29 -7.72 -15.07
CA SER A 706 32.56 -6.51 -14.27
C SER A 706 31.62 -5.36 -14.71
N ALA A 707 31.56 -4.31 -13.90
CA ALA A 707 30.81 -3.09 -14.25
C ALA A 707 31.31 -2.49 -15.59
N ASP A 708 32.62 -2.45 -15.80
CA ASP A 708 33.24 -1.92 -17.03
C ASP A 708 32.88 -2.75 -18.25
N GLU A 709 32.89 -4.09 -18.16
CA GLU A 709 32.46 -4.98 -19.21
C GLU A 709 30.97 -4.81 -19.54
N LEU A 710 30.11 -4.64 -18.50
CA LEU A 710 28.69 -4.35 -18.72
C LEU A 710 28.47 -3.00 -19.39
N MET A 711 29.24 -1.98 -19.01
CA MET A 711 29.21 -0.68 -19.69
C MET A 711 29.62 -0.81 -21.17
N ASP A 712 30.66 -1.56 -21.46
CA ASP A 712 31.11 -1.81 -22.83
C ASP A 712 30.07 -2.55 -23.67
N PHE A 713 29.48 -3.64 -23.17
CA PHE A 713 28.39 -4.37 -23.84
C PHE A 713 27.17 -3.52 -24.15
N ASN A 714 26.90 -2.52 -23.31
CA ASN A 714 25.77 -1.61 -23.48
C ASN A 714 26.15 -0.34 -24.28
N GLY A 715 27.44 -0.16 -24.61
CA GLY A 715 27.96 1.01 -25.31
C GLY A 715 28.05 2.25 -24.42
N LEU A 716 28.02 2.08 -23.10
CA LEU A 716 28.09 3.15 -22.09
C LEU A 716 29.56 3.57 -21.83
N THR A 717 30.38 3.63 -22.89
CA THR A 717 31.79 4.01 -22.82
C THR A 717 32.05 5.40 -23.36
N ALA A 718 33.11 6.04 -22.87
CA ALA A 718 33.49 7.37 -23.30
C ALA A 718 33.70 7.46 -24.81
N ASP A 719 34.40 6.47 -25.39
CA ASP A 719 34.74 6.46 -26.82
C ASP A 719 33.48 6.30 -27.69
N ALA A 720 32.55 5.43 -27.32
CA ALA A 720 31.29 5.22 -28.03
C ALA A 720 30.43 6.50 -28.04
N MET A 721 30.29 7.14 -26.88
CA MET A 721 29.51 8.38 -26.74
C MET A 721 30.16 9.54 -27.49
N ALA A 722 31.48 9.73 -27.40
CA ALA A 722 32.18 10.76 -28.13
C ALA A 722 32.14 10.53 -29.66
N ALA A 723 32.32 9.29 -30.11
CA ALA A 723 32.20 8.96 -31.54
C ALA A 723 30.80 9.28 -32.07
N ARG A 724 29.76 8.95 -31.32
CA ARG A 724 28.39 9.27 -31.73
C ARG A 724 28.09 10.75 -31.78
N ALA A 725 28.61 11.52 -30.81
CA ALA A 725 28.50 12.99 -30.82
C ALA A 725 29.12 13.60 -32.07
N ARG A 726 30.33 13.16 -32.45
CA ARG A 726 31.02 13.61 -33.68
C ARG A 726 30.19 13.26 -34.93
N GLN A 727 29.68 12.04 -35.02
CA GLN A 727 28.81 11.62 -36.16
C GLN A 727 27.58 12.53 -36.27
N LEU A 728 26.88 12.76 -35.15
CA LEU A 728 25.69 13.61 -35.15
C LEU A 728 26.01 15.07 -35.54
N LEU A 729 27.18 15.59 -35.20
CA LEU A 729 27.63 16.93 -35.65
C LEU A 729 27.95 16.94 -37.14
N ALA A 730 28.60 15.89 -37.66
CA ALA A 730 29.02 15.82 -39.07
C ALA A 730 27.81 15.71 -40.02
N ASP A 731 26.74 15.02 -39.64
CA ASP A 731 25.50 14.91 -40.39
C ASP A 731 24.82 16.27 -40.68
N ASN A 732 25.37 17.38 -40.17
CA ASN A 732 24.91 18.76 -40.45
C ASN A 732 25.65 19.43 -41.62
N GLN A 733 26.72 18.84 -42.11
CA GLN A 733 27.56 19.46 -43.17
C GLN A 733 27.26 18.86 -44.58
N SER A 734 26.39 17.85 -44.62
CA SER A 734 25.87 17.25 -45.85
C SER A 734 24.44 17.70 -46.13
#